data_7b096b50f7825bc3fa6d42251472b070
#
_entry.id   7b096b50f7825bc3fa6d42251472b070
#
_cell.length_a   1.000
_cell.length_b   1.000
_cell.length_c   1.000
_cell.angle_alpha   90.00
_cell.angle_beta   90.00
_cell.angle_gamma   90.00
#
_symmetry.space_group_name_H-M   'P 1'
#
loop_
_entity.id
_entity.type
_entity.pdbx_description
1 polymer ?
#
loop_
_entity_poly.entity_id
_entity_poly.type
_entity_poly.pdbx_seq_one_letter_code
_entity_poly.pdbx_strand_id
1 'polypeptide(L)'
;VLIDSLAFTLEKSGCLDAFWGKLDAGTDATLGVAASARPFLVAARFAHGPQATLVVVAGEDAAVTFARQVASYVGEERVLRFPERADVPFAPKKPDARVIARRMEAAWALQSARPVVVVASARALLRLMAPPSAMAARPVALAAGTELSAMGIPGVEELDDLPRALAAAGYADTGELDGPGTFAHRGGTLDVFPGNLDFPVRLDFFGDELEEIRRIVPATGQTISSLPSVEIYPVSEFPTSVRALADARRALEKPALTNPALREVLEKMEGGLVFEGADVVLPYLYKNPVTLGAYAGAGTLSALIEPRSLFDDAAHGADDLTERARGTNIALVGLYASPAAMDFGGAVRATYVSIMRVGGELDDELPVKRVDVAGVPDKIFGKLKGLTEDRYTVVFSAPNYRARETMRHAFVDHGIPIQILKPENLDDGNSAAAVGRGVPRADSADSEKEGYHSHPSFSESEDCPSTECSAPSAPKDSRVAADTDTPAQAKRRLRRGVVNIVDVDIPLGMIIPKAHLALVSAADTQGSRAASRVARVSVDVTEVTFPFKPGDYVVHAAHGIAFFRDLVRREVDGTERDYLQLEYAEGDKLFVPVEQLDRVTRYVGPEGASPRLTRLNTSDWSRALARARKATKKLAFDLVDVYARRAATQGFRFSPDTPWQREMEEAFPYQETRDQLAAIADVKADMESARPMDRLICGDVGFGKTEVALRAAFKATQDGKQ
;
A
#
# COMPACT_ATOMS: atom_id res chain seq x y z
N VAL A 1 15.90 -3.29 12.05
CA VAL A 1 14.84 -2.33 11.67
C VAL A 1 14.15 -1.81 12.92
N LEU A 2 13.50 -0.63 12.88
CA LEU A 2 12.86 0.01 14.05
C LEU A 2 11.87 -0.94 14.74
N ILE A 3 11.02 -1.63 13.95
CA ILE A 3 9.97 -2.49 14.49
C ILE A 3 10.55 -3.65 15.33
N ASP A 4 11.70 -4.20 14.98
CA ASP A 4 12.35 -5.27 15.75
C ASP A 4 12.77 -4.78 17.12
N SER A 5 13.30 -3.54 17.22
CA SER A 5 13.64 -2.90 18.50
C SER A 5 12.40 -2.59 19.35
N LEU A 6 11.29 -2.25 18.71
CA LEU A 6 10.01 -2.00 19.38
C LEU A 6 9.38 -3.31 19.87
N ALA A 7 9.38 -4.35 19.06
CA ALA A 7 8.92 -5.69 19.42
C ALA A 7 9.72 -6.24 20.61
N PHE A 8 11.05 -6.15 20.56
CA PHE A 8 11.92 -6.51 21.67
C PHE A 8 11.62 -5.72 22.95
N THR A 9 11.30 -4.42 22.83
CA THR A 9 10.96 -3.59 23.99
C THR A 9 9.64 -4.06 24.63
N LEU A 10 8.64 -4.44 23.82
CA LEU A 10 7.38 -5.04 24.29
C LEU A 10 7.61 -6.39 24.98
N GLU A 11 8.37 -7.27 24.35
CA GLU A 11 8.75 -8.58 24.90
C GLU A 11 9.45 -8.43 26.25
N LYS A 12 10.50 -7.61 26.33
CA LYS A 12 11.24 -7.36 27.58
C LYS A 12 10.38 -6.76 28.69
N SER A 13 9.28 -6.11 28.36
CA SER A 13 8.37 -5.53 29.35
C SER A 13 7.47 -6.55 30.02
N GLY A 14 7.30 -7.75 29.43
CA GLY A 14 6.38 -8.79 29.91
C GLY A 14 4.89 -8.44 29.79
N CYS A 15 4.55 -7.33 29.15
CA CYS A 15 3.17 -6.83 29.14
C CYS A 15 2.22 -7.60 28.18
N LEU A 16 2.77 -8.52 27.38
CA LEU A 16 2.07 -9.38 26.42
C LEU A 16 2.44 -10.86 26.57
N ASP A 17 3.04 -11.25 27.70
CA ASP A 17 3.58 -12.62 27.88
C ASP A 17 2.50 -13.70 27.76
N ALA A 18 1.32 -13.49 28.34
CA ALA A 18 0.23 -14.46 28.25
C ALA A 18 -0.31 -14.54 26.84
N PHE A 19 -0.50 -13.39 26.16
CA PHE A 19 -1.02 -13.34 24.81
C PHE A 19 -0.03 -13.96 23.78
N TRP A 20 1.25 -13.51 23.79
CA TRP A 20 2.25 -14.03 22.86
C TRP A 20 2.62 -15.47 23.18
N GLY A 21 2.74 -15.83 24.48
CA GLY A 21 3.06 -17.20 24.89
C GLY A 21 2.02 -18.23 24.43
N LYS A 22 0.72 -17.89 24.42
CA LYS A 22 -0.34 -18.74 23.85
C LYS A 22 -0.19 -18.88 22.33
N LEU A 23 0.06 -17.77 21.61
CA LEU A 23 0.24 -17.79 20.17
C LEU A 23 1.47 -18.65 19.78
N ASP A 24 2.58 -18.53 20.52
CA ASP A 24 3.80 -19.29 20.29
C ASP A 24 3.62 -20.80 20.65
N ALA A 25 2.75 -21.09 21.59
CA ALA A 25 2.31 -22.46 21.92
C ALA A 25 1.30 -23.03 20.90
N GLY A 26 0.93 -22.29 19.86
CA GLY A 26 -0.01 -22.73 18.84
C GLY A 26 -1.47 -22.75 19.31
N THR A 27 -1.85 -21.89 20.25
CA THR A 27 -3.21 -21.77 20.78
C THR A 27 -3.77 -20.36 20.55
N ASP A 28 -5.10 -20.29 20.42
CA ASP A 28 -5.81 -19.01 20.23
C ASP A 28 -5.62 -18.10 21.45
N ALA A 29 -5.48 -16.81 21.19
CA ALA A 29 -5.30 -15.80 22.23
C ALA A 29 -6.10 -14.52 21.95
N THR A 30 -6.55 -13.85 23.03
CA THR A 30 -7.36 -12.64 22.96
C THR A 30 -6.71 -11.49 23.73
N LEU A 31 -6.49 -10.37 23.05
CA LEU A 31 -5.91 -9.15 23.60
C LEU A 31 -6.94 -8.01 23.66
N GLY A 32 -7.13 -7.46 24.87
CA GLY A 32 -7.88 -6.23 25.06
C GLY A 32 -7.01 -5.01 24.79
N VAL A 33 -7.31 -4.23 23.74
CA VAL A 33 -6.49 -3.06 23.37
C VAL A 33 -7.27 -2.02 22.57
N ALA A 34 -6.87 -0.75 22.71
CA ALA A 34 -7.43 0.36 21.94
C ALA A 34 -7.20 0.18 20.43
N ALA A 35 -8.19 0.59 19.62
CA ALA A 35 -8.16 0.44 18.16
C ALA A 35 -6.89 1.04 17.51
N SER A 36 -6.43 2.18 18.02
CA SER A 36 -5.24 2.89 17.50
C SER A 36 -3.92 2.12 17.61
N ALA A 37 -3.82 1.17 18.55
CA ALA A 37 -2.59 0.41 18.76
C ALA A 37 -2.55 -0.93 17.99
N ARG A 38 -3.67 -1.40 17.46
CA ARG A 38 -3.76 -2.73 16.83
C ARG A 38 -2.84 -2.90 15.63
N PRO A 39 -2.72 -1.93 14.68
CA PRO A 39 -1.78 -2.06 13.56
C PRO A 39 -0.33 -2.19 14.02
N PHE A 40 0.06 -1.42 15.04
CA PHE A 40 1.37 -1.52 15.66
C PHE A 40 1.62 -2.89 16.30
N LEU A 41 0.63 -3.42 17.02
CA LEU A 41 0.76 -4.72 17.70
C LEU A 41 0.80 -5.90 16.72
N VAL A 42 0.05 -5.82 15.63
CA VAL A 42 0.16 -6.80 14.52
C VAL A 42 1.56 -6.74 13.90
N ALA A 43 2.07 -5.53 13.64
CA ALA A 43 3.43 -5.35 13.12
C ALA A 43 4.50 -5.84 14.10
N ALA A 44 4.34 -5.58 15.40
CA ALA A 44 5.26 -6.05 16.44
C ALA A 44 5.23 -7.57 16.58
N ARG A 45 4.05 -8.21 16.51
CA ARG A 45 3.92 -9.68 16.50
C ARG A 45 4.58 -10.29 15.27
N PHE A 46 4.37 -9.68 14.10
CA PHE A 46 5.04 -10.10 12.87
C PHE A 46 6.57 -9.99 12.96
N ALA A 47 7.08 -8.92 13.56
CA ALA A 47 8.53 -8.74 13.76
C ALA A 47 9.12 -9.73 14.78
N HIS A 48 8.35 -10.08 15.84
CA HIS A 48 8.74 -11.07 16.84
C HIS A 48 8.91 -12.48 16.23
N GLY A 49 7.99 -12.88 15.34
CA GLY A 49 8.02 -14.17 14.65
C GLY A 49 7.49 -14.04 13.22
N PRO A 50 8.35 -13.71 12.22
CA PRO A 50 7.91 -13.52 10.84
C PRO A 50 7.29 -14.79 10.25
N GLN A 51 6.00 -14.74 9.99
CA GLN A 51 5.23 -15.83 9.37
C GLN A 51 4.10 -15.26 8.52
N ALA A 52 3.54 -16.06 7.62
CA ALA A 52 2.32 -15.68 6.92
C ALA A 52 1.24 -15.27 7.92
N THR A 53 0.70 -14.06 7.78
CA THR A 53 -0.30 -13.53 8.72
C THR A 53 -1.50 -12.99 7.93
N LEU A 54 -2.70 -13.53 8.18
CA LEU A 54 -3.95 -13.04 7.62
C LEU A 54 -4.65 -12.15 8.63
N VAL A 55 -4.78 -10.87 8.34
CA VAL A 55 -5.49 -9.89 9.16
C VAL A 55 -6.86 -9.62 8.55
N VAL A 56 -7.91 -9.77 9.35
CA VAL A 56 -9.28 -9.51 8.92
C VAL A 56 -9.86 -8.34 9.70
N VAL A 57 -10.38 -7.34 8.98
CA VAL A 57 -11.00 -6.13 9.53
C VAL A 57 -12.40 -5.93 8.94
N ALA A 58 -13.25 -5.17 9.62
CA ALA A 58 -14.56 -4.80 9.12
C ALA A 58 -14.44 -3.67 8.07
N GLY A 59 -14.98 -3.90 6.88
CA GLY A 59 -15.04 -2.92 5.78
C GLY A 59 -13.75 -2.72 5.00
N GLU A 60 -13.89 -2.37 3.73
CA GLU A 60 -12.76 -2.22 2.79
C GLU A 60 -11.90 -0.98 3.10
N ASP A 61 -12.49 0.15 3.49
CA ASP A 61 -11.74 1.36 3.84
C ASP A 61 -10.89 1.15 5.09
N ALA A 62 -11.41 0.38 6.07
CA ALA A 62 -10.64 -0.02 7.23
C ALA A 62 -9.46 -0.93 6.83
N ALA A 63 -9.66 -1.85 5.87
CA ALA A 63 -8.58 -2.71 5.36
C ALA A 63 -7.47 -1.89 4.67
N VAL A 64 -7.83 -0.90 3.85
CA VAL A 64 -6.87 0.04 3.23
C VAL A 64 -6.05 0.78 4.28
N THR A 65 -6.74 1.34 5.27
CA THR A 65 -6.11 2.14 6.33
C THR A 65 -5.21 1.28 7.21
N PHE A 66 -5.70 0.11 7.62
CA PHE A 66 -4.96 -0.83 8.46
C PHE A 66 -3.70 -1.35 7.76
N ALA A 67 -3.80 -1.74 6.48
CA ALA A 67 -2.66 -2.20 5.69
C ALA A 67 -1.58 -1.12 5.58
N ARG A 68 -1.96 0.13 5.30
CA ARG A 68 -1.02 1.26 5.25
C ARG A 68 -0.33 1.49 6.60
N GLN A 69 -1.09 1.41 7.70
CA GLN A 69 -0.54 1.58 9.04
C GLN A 69 0.42 0.45 9.43
N VAL A 70 0.14 -0.79 9.04
CA VAL A 70 1.08 -1.91 9.24
C VAL A 70 2.31 -1.73 8.37
N ALA A 71 2.14 -1.37 7.09
CA ALA A 71 3.24 -1.17 6.15
C ALA A 71 4.24 -0.10 6.61
N SER A 72 3.78 0.97 7.26
CA SER A 72 4.69 1.98 7.82
C SER A 72 5.63 1.44 8.91
N TYR A 73 5.30 0.31 9.54
CA TYR A 73 6.16 -0.34 10.53
C TYR A 73 7.05 -1.44 9.94
N VAL A 74 6.51 -2.29 9.04
CA VAL A 74 7.21 -3.49 8.56
C VAL A 74 7.78 -3.37 7.14
N GLY A 75 7.43 -2.31 6.40
CA GLY A 75 7.75 -2.10 4.98
C GLY A 75 6.58 -2.46 4.06
N GLU A 76 6.45 -1.72 2.94
CA GLU A 76 5.37 -1.93 1.97
C GLU A 76 5.45 -3.30 1.30
N GLU A 77 6.66 -3.81 1.07
CA GLU A 77 6.93 -5.10 0.43
C GLU A 77 6.48 -6.32 1.26
N ARG A 78 6.21 -6.11 2.56
CA ARG A 78 5.76 -7.16 3.49
C ARG A 78 4.27 -7.12 3.77
N VAL A 79 3.53 -6.18 3.16
CA VAL A 79 2.09 -6.04 3.40
C VAL A 79 1.34 -6.13 2.09
N LEU A 80 0.51 -7.14 1.96
CA LEU A 80 -0.34 -7.37 0.81
C LEU A 80 -1.80 -7.08 1.18
N ARG A 81 -2.58 -6.66 0.20
CA ARG A 81 -4.01 -6.49 0.35
C ARG A 81 -4.77 -7.54 -0.43
N PHE A 82 -5.82 -8.07 0.18
CA PHE A 82 -6.83 -8.86 -0.50
C PHE A 82 -8.11 -8.01 -0.63
N PRO A 83 -8.23 -7.20 -1.70
CA PRO A 83 -9.30 -6.22 -1.85
C PRO A 83 -10.65 -6.86 -2.14
N GLU A 84 -11.74 -6.19 -1.74
CA GLU A 84 -13.09 -6.53 -2.15
C GLU A 84 -13.26 -6.26 -3.65
N ARG A 85 -13.94 -7.16 -4.36
CA ARG A 85 -14.30 -6.96 -5.78
C ARG A 85 -15.62 -6.22 -5.89
N ALA A 86 -15.61 -5.11 -6.60
CA ALA A 86 -16.82 -4.31 -6.86
C ALA A 86 -17.71 -4.87 -7.99
N ASP A 87 -17.16 -5.76 -8.83
CA ASP A 87 -17.92 -6.47 -9.83
C ASP A 87 -18.66 -7.65 -9.22
N VAL A 88 -19.87 -7.89 -9.67
CA VAL A 88 -20.69 -9.03 -9.24
C VAL A 88 -21.08 -9.86 -10.46
N PRO A 89 -21.23 -11.18 -10.32
CA PRO A 89 -21.44 -12.08 -11.45
C PRO A 89 -22.70 -11.79 -12.27
N PHE A 90 -23.65 -11.08 -11.70
CA PHE A 90 -24.97 -10.79 -12.27
C PHE A 90 -25.14 -9.33 -12.74
N ALA A 91 -24.07 -8.53 -12.76
CA ALA A 91 -24.11 -7.17 -13.27
C ALA A 91 -23.04 -6.98 -14.35
N PRO A 92 -23.34 -6.25 -15.44
CA PRO A 92 -22.41 -6.02 -16.55
C PRO A 92 -21.31 -5.03 -16.12
N LYS A 93 -20.29 -5.53 -15.46
CA LYS A 93 -19.09 -4.79 -15.10
C LYS A 93 -17.88 -5.67 -15.33
N LYS A 94 -16.96 -5.19 -16.18
CA LYS A 94 -15.70 -5.89 -16.44
C LYS A 94 -14.92 -6.02 -15.12
N PRO A 95 -14.41 -7.21 -14.79
CA PRO A 95 -13.50 -7.39 -13.68
C PRO A 95 -12.28 -6.48 -13.79
N ASP A 96 -11.82 -5.95 -12.67
CA ASP A 96 -10.61 -5.13 -12.61
C ASP A 96 -9.38 -6.05 -12.47
N ALA A 97 -8.53 -6.07 -13.51
CA ALA A 97 -7.34 -6.90 -13.54
C ALA A 97 -6.38 -6.61 -12.37
N ARG A 98 -6.29 -5.35 -11.91
CA ARG A 98 -5.45 -4.98 -10.76
C ARG A 98 -6.00 -5.57 -9.46
N VAL A 99 -7.30 -5.49 -9.28
CA VAL A 99 -7.97 -6.05 -8.09
C VAL A 99 -7.77 -7.56 -8.04
N ILE A 100 -8.00 -8.25 -9.17
CA ILE A 100 -7.84 -9.71 -9.22
C ILE A 100 -6.39 -10.12 -9.00
N ALA A 101 -5.42 -9.49 -9.68
CA ALA A 101 -4.01 -9.85 -9.52
C ALA A 101 -3.52 -9.68 -8.08
N ARG A 102 -3.93 -8.60 -7.38
CA ARG A 102 -3.62 -8.40 -5.95
C ARG A 102 -4.25 -9.48 -5.06
N ARG A 103 -5.46 -9.94 -5.39
CA ARG A 103 -6.10 -11.05 -4.68
C ARG A 103 -5.35 -12.36 -4.90
N MET A 104 -4.90 -12.62 -6.13
CA MET A 104 -4.10 -13.79 -6.45
C MET A 104 -2.73 -13.76 -5.78
N GLU A 105 -2.07 -12.61 -5.76
CA GLU A 105 -0.81 -12.41 -5.04
C GLU A 105 -0.96 -12.71 -3.54
N ALA A 106 -1.99 -12.16 -2.90
CA ALA A 106 -2.28 -12.41 -1.49
C ALA A 106 -2.60 -13.88 -1.21
N ALA A 107 -3.40 -14.53 -2.06
CA ALA A 107 -3.74 -15.95 -1.95
C ALA A 107 -2.49 -16.84 -2.12
N TRP A 108 -1.64 -16.56 -3.11
CA TRP A 108 -0.39 -17.28 -3.32
C TRP A 108 0.60 -17.12 -2.17
N ALA A 109 0.71 -15.90 -1.63
CA ALA A 109 1.58 -15.63 -0.48
C ALA A 109 1.18 -16.44 0.76
N LEU A 110 -0.13 -16.59 1.02
CA LEU A 110 -0.65 -17.45 2.09
C LEU A 110 -0.39 -18.93 1.80
N GLN A 111 -0.67 -19.38 0.57
CA GLN A 111 -0.49 -20.79 0.16
C GLN A 111 0.99 -21.21 0.22
N SER A 112 1.91 -20.32 -0.15
CA SER A 112 3.36 -20.56 -0.12
C SER A 112 3.98 -20.28 1.25
N ALA A 113 3.19 -19.94 2.26
CA ALA A 113 3.64 -19.57 3.60
C ALA A 113 4.71 -18.46 3.62
N ARG A 114 4.64 -17.54 2.65
CA ARG A 114 5.56 -16.40 2.57
C ARG A 114 5.37 -15.50 3.80
N PRO A 115 6.45 -15.05 4.48
CA PRO A 115 6.35 -14.22 5.67
C PRO A 115 5.93 -12.79 5.29
N VAL A 116 4.62 -12.59 5.11
CA VAL A 116 3.97 -11.32 4.79
C VAL A 116 2.68 -11.18 5.61
N VAL A 117 2.21 -9.95 5.74
CA VAL A 117 0.92 -9.62 6.34
C VAL A 117 -0.09 -9.37 5.23
N VAL A 118 -1.08 -10.24 5.10
CA VAL A 118 -2.20 -10.07 4.17
C VAL A 118 -3.36 -9.43 4.92
N VAL A 119 -3.86 -8.29 4.44
CA VAL A 119 -4.99 -7.58 5.05
C VAL A 119 -6.21 -7.68 4.15
N ALA A 120 -7.32 -8.20 4.69
CA ALA A 120 -8.58 -8.36 4.01
C ALA A 120 -9.76 -7.76 4.79
N SER A 121 -10.80 -7.29 4.09
CA SER A 121 -12.08 -6.99 4.72
C SER A 121 -12.91 -8.26 4.88
N ALA A 122 -13.84 -8.28 5.86
CA ALA A 122 -14.76 -9.40 6.05
C ALA A 122 -15.61 -9.66 4.79
N ARG A 123 -16.04 -8.62 4.08
CA ARG A 123 -16.78 -8.73 2.82
C ARG A 123 -15.95 -9.35 1.70
N ALA A 124 -14.65 -9.04 1.63
CA ALA A 124 -13.77 -9.62 0.62
C ALA A 124 -13.66 -11.16 0.76
N LEU A 125 -13.79 -11.69 2.00
CA LEU A 125 -13.76 -13.11 2.28
C LEU A 125 -15.05 -13.86 1.87
N LEU A 126 -16.17 -13.16 1.68
CA LEU A 126 -17.41 -13.82 1.26
C LEU A 126 -17.32 -14.40 -0.15
N ARG A 127 -16.54 -13.79 -1.05
CA ARG A 127 -16.42 -14.28 -2.43
C ARG A 127 -15.59 -15.54 -2.49
N LEU A 128 -16.18 -16.59 -3.06
CA LEU A 128 -15.52 -17.88 -3.24
C LEU A 128 -14.56 -17.85 -4.44
N MET A 129 -13.54 -18.68 -4.37
CA MET A 129 -12.45 -18.82 -5.31
C MET A 129 -12.22 -20.30 -5.65
N ALA A 130 -11.40 -20.58 -6.65
CA ALA A 130 -10.89 -21.91 -6.91
C ALA A 130 -10.17 -22.47 -5.67
N PRO A 131 -10.22 -23.79 -5.40
CA PRO A 131 -9.47 -24.35 -4.28
C PRO A 131 -7.95 -24.26 -4.51
N PRO A 132 -7.12 -24.20 -3.45
CA PRO A 132 -5.66 -24.12 -3.57
C PRO A 132 -5.03 -25.19 -4.46
N SER A 133 -5.63 -26.39 -4.48
CA SER A 133 -5.19 -27.50 -5.35
C SER A 133 -5.30 -27.21 -6.85
N ALA A 134 -6.12 -26.25 -7.25
CA ALA A 134 -6.22 -25.81 -8.63
C ALA A 134 -5.03 -24.96 -9.09
N MET A 135 -4.18 -24.51 -8.15
CA MET A 135 -3.01 -23.67 -8.40
C MET A 135 -3.32 -22.37 -9.19
N ALA A 136 -4.58 -21.91 -9.11
CA ALA A 136 -5.05 -20.76 -9.86
C ALA A 136 -4.31 -19.45 -9.50
N ALA A 137 -3.79 -19.35 -8.27
CA ALA A 137 -3.06 -18.17 -7.78
C ALA A 137 -1.56 -18.19 -8.12
N ARG A 138 -1.03 -19.27 -8.71
CA ARG A 138 0.40 -19.41 -9.01
C ARG A 138 0.84 -18.36 -10.03
N PRO A 139 1.89 -17.56 -9.75
CA PRO A 139 2.40 -16.58 -10.70
C PRO A 139 3.22 -17.23 -11.82
N VAL A 140 3.35 -16.53 -12.93
CA VAL A 140 4.40 -16.72 -13.92
C VAL A 140 5.62 -15.96 -13.40
N ALA A 141 6.60 -16.70 -12.85
CA ALA A 141 7.80 -16.14 -12.25
C ALA A 141 8.96 -16.19 -13.26
N LEU A 142 9.51 -15.04 -13.60
CA LEU A 142 10.55 -14.87 -14.61
C LEU A 142 11.79 -14.25 -13.99
N ALA A 143 12.96 -14.73 -14.40
CA ALA A 143 14.25 -14.21 -13.94
C ALA A 143 15.18 -13.94 -15.14
N ALA A 144 15.79 -12.76 -15.18
CA ALA A 144 16.74 -12.38 -16.22
C ALA A 144 17.99 -13.28 -16.18
N GLY A 145 18.58 -13.58 -17.35
CA GLY A 145 19.72 -14.46 -17.52
C GLY A 145 19.39 -15.94 -17.32
N THR A 146 18.15 -16.37 -17.51
CA THR A 146 17.71 -17.75 -17.27
C THR A 146 16.88 -18.26 -18.43
N GLU A 147 17.09 -19.53 -18.83
CA GLU A 147 16.26 -20.21 -19.81
C GLU A 147 14.86 -20.50 -19.28
N LEU A 148 13.82 -20.38 -20.10
CA LEU A 148 12.42 -20.63 -19.75
C LEU A 148 12.20 -22.03 -19.18
N SER A 149 12.82 -23.06 -19.77
CA SER A 149 12.77 -24.44 -19.30
C SER A 149 13.27 -24.63 -17.86
N ALA A 150 14.22 -23.80 -17.41
CA ALA A 150 14.78 -23.83 -16.06
C ALA A 150 13.93 -23.06 -15.03
N MET A 151 12.98 -22.22 -15.44
CA MET A 151 12.15 -21.42 -14.54
C MET A 151 11.03 -22.21 -13.85
N GLY A 152 10.74 -23.44 -14.31
CA GLY A 152 9.73 -24.32 -13.73
C GLY A 152 8.30 -23.79 -13.84
N ILE A 153 8.00 -23.00 -14.89
CA ILE A 153 6.66 -22.53 -15.21
C ILE A 153 5.89 -23.68 -15.87
N PRO A 154 4.73 -24.10 -15.35
CA PRO A 154 4.01 -25.22 -15.90
C PRO A 154 3.61 -25.02 -17.37
N GLY A 155 4.08 -25.95 -18.24
CA GLY A 155 3.75 -25.91 -19.67
C GLY A 155 4.45 -24.80 -20.47
N VAL A 156 5.56 -24.27 -19.94
CA VAL A 156 6.42 -23.30 -20.64
C VAL A 156 7.83 -23.88 -20.70
N GLU A 157 8.25 -24.25 -21.88
CA GLU A 157 9.61 -24.73 -22.17
C GLU A 157 10.30 -23.80 -23.19
N GLU A 158 9.53 -23.25 -24.12
CA GLU A 158 9.97 -22.39 -25.22
C GLU A 158 9.23 -21.02 -25.15
N LEU A 159 9.75 -20.00 -25.83
CA LEU A 159 9.15 -18.66 -25.88
C LEU A 159 7.71 -18.68 -26.40
N ASP A 160 7.39 -19.54 -27.39
CA ASP A 160 6.04 -19.65 -27.96
C ASP A 160 4.99 -20.17 -26.96
N ASP A 161 5.40 -20.78 -25.86
CA ASP A 161 4.50 -21.24 -24.79
C ASP A 161 4.10 -20.14 -23.82
N LEU A 162 4.94 -19.12 -23.65
CA LEU A 162 4.72 -18.06 -22.67
C LEU A 162 3.44 -17.23 -22.94
N PRO A 163 3.10 -16.83 -24.18
CA PRO A 163 1.82 -16.21 -24.50
C PRO A 163 0.62 -17.08 -24.11
N ARG A 164 0.71 -18.40 -24.28
CA ARG A 164 -0.35 -19.35 -23.89
C ARG A 164 -0.50 -19.40 -22.38
N ALA A 165 0.61 -19.39 -21.63
CA ALA A 165 0.60 -19.35 -20.17
C ALA A 165 -0.02 -18.06 -19.65
N LEU A 166 0.30 -16.91 -20.24
CA LEU A 166 -0.31 -15.62 -19.92
C LEU A 166 -1.81 -15.61 -20.24
N ALA A 167 -2.22 -16.11 -21.38
CA ALA A 167 -3.64 -16.26 -21.71
C ALA A 167 -4.38 -17.18 -20.74
N ALA A 168 -3.76 -18.29 -20.30
CA ALA A 168 -4.30 -19.17 -19.28
C ALA A 168 -4.38 -18.50 -17.90
N ALA A 169 -3.54 -17.50 -17.61
CA ALA A 169 -3.62 -16.65 -16.43
C ALA A 169 -4.64 -15.50 -16.56
N GLY A 170 -5.35 -15.41 -17.70
CA GLY A 170 -6.41 -14.43 -17.95
C GLY A 170 -5.96 -13.16 -18.66
N TYR A 171 -4.71 -13.06 -19.09
CA TYR A 171 -4.20 -11.91 -19.86
C TYR A 171 -4.71 -11.94 -21.30
N ALA A 172 -5.04 -10.78 -21.83
CA ALA A 172 -5.47 -10.62 -23.21
C ALA A 172 -4.30 -10.21 -24.12
N ASP A 173 -4.14 -10.90 -25.26
CA ASP A 173 -3.26 -10.44 -26.31
C ASP A 173 -3.97 -9.32 -27.10
N THR A 174 -3.40 -8.13 -27.09
CA THR A 174 -3.99 -6.94 -27.73
C THR A 174 -3.08 -6.35 -28.81
N GLY A 175 -1.93 -7.00 -29.08
CA GLY A 175 -0.91 -6.51 -30.05
C GLY A 175 -0.24 -5.20 -29.61
N GLU A 176 -0.86 -4.42 -28.74
CA GLU A 176 -0.33 -3.25 -28.04
C GLU A 176 -0.87 -3.23 -26.62
N LEU A 177 -0.09 -2.67 -25.67
CA LEU A 177 -0.53 -2.63 -24.28
C LEU A 177 -1.68 -1.63 -24.09
N ASP A 178 -2.86 -2.13 -23.74
CA ASP A 178 -4.07 -1.32 -23.53
C ASP A 178 -4.34 -1.06 -22.03
N GLY A 179 -3.58 -1.69 -21.15
CA GLY A 179 -3.67 -1.53 -19.70
C GLY A 179 -3.32 -2.80 -18.92
N PRO A 180 -3.51 -2.80 -17.59
CA PRO A 180 -3.27 -3.97 -16.77
C PRO A 180 -4.08 -5.18 -17.23
N GLY A 181 -3.43 -6.36 -17.27
CA GLY A 181 -4.06 -7.59 -17.75
C GLY A 181 -3.97 -7.79 -19.27
N THR A 182 -3.08 -7.05 -19.96
CA THR A 182 -2.80 -7.22 -21.39
C THR A 182 -1.35 -7.56 -21.65
N PHE A 183 -1.09 -8.19 -22.78
CA PHE A 183 0.26 -8.41 -23.31
C PHE A 183 0.31 -8.23 -24.83
N ALA A 184 1.51 -8.05 -25.34
CA ALA A 184 1.77 -7.96 -26.77
C ALA A 184 3.07 -8.69 -27.12
N HIS A 185 3.02 -9.61 -28.05
CA HIS A 185 4.18 -10.39 -28.49
C HIS A 185 4.69 -9.88 -29.84
N ARG A 186 6.00 -9.61 -29.96
CA ARG A 186 6.64 -9.10 -31.17
C ARG A 186 8.03 -9.72 -31.36
N GLY A 187 8.08 -10.85 -32.07
CA GLY A 187 9.34 -11.57 -32.27
C GLY A 187 9.96 -12.05 -30.97
N GLY A 188 11.21 -11.72 -30.69
CA GLY A 188 11.89 -12.06 -29.44
C GLY A 188 11.54 -11.15 -28.23
N THR A 189 10.52 -10.31 -28.35
CA THR A 189 10.14 -9.37 -27.29
C THR A 189 8.69 -9.58 -26.90
N LEU A 190 8.43 -9.65 -25.59
CA LEU A 190 7.10 -9.74 -25.01
C LEU A 190 6.87 -8.59 -24.04
N ASP A 191 5.93 -7.72 -24.36
CA ASP A 191 5.47 -6.65 -23.48
C ASP A 191 4.28 -7.15 -22.66
N VAL A 192 4.34 -7.03 -21.34
CA VAL A 192 3.25 -7.43 -20.45
C VAL A 192 2.93 -6.27 -19.50
N PHE A 193 1.64 -6.02 -19.28
CA PHE A 193 1.21 -5.13 -18.20
C PHE A 193 0.60 -5.95 -17.05
N PRO A 194 1.42 -6.36 -16.06
CA PRO A 194 0.94 -7.15 -14.94
C PRO A 194 -0.10 -6.40 -14.12
N GLY A 195 -1.14 -7.12 -13.65
CA GLY A 195 -2.17 -6.51 -12.82
C GLY A 195 -1.68 -6.12 -11.41
N ASN A 196 -0.66 -6.80 -10.90
CA ASN A 196 -0.07 -6.53 -9.58
C ASN A 196 0.96 -5.40 -9.58
N LEU A 197 1.43 -4.94 -10.76
CA LEU A 197 2.41 -3.87 -10.88
C LEU A 197 1.76 -2.57 -11.40
N ASP A 198 2.35 -1.44 -11.02
CA ASP A 198 1.88 -0.13 -11.50
C ASP A 198 2.47 0.27 -12.86
N PHE A 199 3.34 -0.57 -13.41
CA PHE A 199 4.06 -0.35 -14.67
C PHE A 199 4.13 -1.63 -15.49
N PRO A 200 4.12 -1.53 -16.83
CA PRO A 200 4.39 -2.66 -17.71
C PRO A 200 5.86 -3.03 -17.73
N VAL A 201 6.11 -4.29 -18.07
CA VAL A 201 7.44 -4.84 -18.25
C VAL A 201 7.64 -5.32 -19.68
N ARG A 202 8.82 -5.12 -20.19
CA ARG A 202 9.31 -5.70 -21.46
C ARG A 202 10.25 -6.82 -21.11
N LEU A 203 10.02 -7.97 -21.72
CA LEU A 203 10.80 -9.17 -21.62
C LEU A 203 11.53 -9.36 -22.95
N ASP A 204 12.85 -9.28 -22.95
CA ASP A 204 13.68 -9.44 -24.15
C ASP A 204 14.34 -10.80 -24.13
N PHE A 205 14.12 -11.59 -25.17
CA PHE A 205 14.58 -12.96 -25.30
C PHE A 205 15.61 -13.10 -26.44
N PHE A 206 16.60 -13.93 -26.18
CA PHE A 206 17.48 -14.48 -27.24
C PHE A 206 17.25 -16.00 -27.29
N GLY A 207 16.50 -16.45 -28.32
CA GLY A 207 15.94 -17.81 -28.30
C GLY A 207 14.97 -17.97 -27.12
N ASP A 208 15.21 -18.97 -26.27
CA ASP A 208 14.42 -19.26 -25.09
C ASP A 208 15.03 -18.73 -23.79
N GLU A 209 16.16 -18.02 -23.86
CA GLU A 209 16.79 -17.33 -22.72
C GLU A 209 16.21 -15.93 -22.58
N LEU A 210 15.73 -15.59 -21.37
CA LEU A 210 15.30 -14.24 -21.03
C LEU A 210 16.51 -13.38 -20.65
N GLU A 211 17.03 -12.59 -21.61
CA GLU A 211 18.21 -11.77 -21.38
C GLU A 211 17.96 -10.61 -20.39
N GLU A 212 16.86 -9.87 -20.60
CA GLU A 212 16.59 -8.68 -19.81
C GLU A 212 15.09 -8.51 -19.51
N ILE A 213 14.80 -7.98 -18.30
CA ILE A 213 13.47 -7.54 -17.89
C ILE A 213 13.53 -6.04 -17.67
N ARG A 214 12.77 -5.26 -18.43
CA ARG A 214 12.77 -3.79 -18.36
C ARG A 214 11.42 -3.25 -17.98
N ARG A 215 11.40 -2.32 -17.03
CA ARG A 215 10.24 -1.47 -16.80
C ARG A 215 10.13 -0.47 -17.93
N ILE A 216 8.96 -0.33 -18.51
CA ILE A 216 8.73 0.58 -19.62
C ILE A 216 7.60 1.58 -19.35
N VAL A 217 7.67 2.72 -20.03
CA VAL A 217 6.57 3.70 -20.05
C VAL A 217 5.52 3.21 -21.04
N PRO A 218 4.23 3.03 -20.64
CA PRO A 218 3.20 2.47 -21.51
C PRO A 218 3.02 3.19 -22.85
N ALA A 219 3.09 4.54 -22.82
CA ALA A 219 2.83 5.37 -24.00
C ALA A 219 3.99 5.42 -25.00
N THR A 220 5.23 5.23 -24.56
CA THR A 220 6.43 5.43 -25.41
C THR A 220 7.30 4.20 -25.56
N GLY A 221 7.08 3.17 -24.73
CA GLY A 221 7.95 1.99 -24.67
C GLY A 221 9.37 2.27 -24.15
N GLN A 222 9.63 3.49 -23.65
CA GLN A 222 10.95 3.86 -23.10
C GLN A 222 11.24 3.10 -21.82
N THR A 223 12.47 2.59 -21.71
CA THR A 223 12.96 1.92 -20.51
C THR A 223 13.14 2.90 -19.36
N ILE A 224 12.58 2.55 -18.21
CA ILE A 224 12.74 3.29 -16.95
C ILE A 224 13.89 2.70 -16.13
N SER A 225 13.91 1.37 -16.00
CA SER A 225 14.93 0.62 -15.24
C SER A 225 14.87 -0.85 -15.61
N SER A 226 15.95 -1.59 -15.34
CA SER A 226 16.00 -3.05 -15.48
C SER A 226 15.64 -3.71 -14.15
N LEU A 227 15.07 -4.92 -14.21
CA LEU A 227 14.69 -5.73 -13.07
C LEU A 227 15.41 -7.08 -13.14
N PRO A 228 15.85 -7.65 -12.00
CA PRO A 228 16.46 -8.98 -11.99
C PRO A 228 15.41 -10.10 -12.15
N SER A 229 14.17 -9.87 -11.72
CA SER A 229 13.07 -10.83 -11.80
C SER A 229 11.72 -10.14 -11.74
N VAL A 230 10.67 -10.84 -12.17
CA VAL A 230 9.29 -10.38 -12.08
C VAL A 230 8.36 -11.56 -11.82
N GLU A 231 7.36 -11.36 -10.95
CA GLU A 231 6.25 -12.27 -10.73
C GLU A 231 4.98 -11.66 -11.35
N ILE A 232 4.41 -12.34 -12.32
CA ILE A 232 3.18 -11.93 -13.03
C ILE A 232 2.04 -12.77 -12.48
N TYR A 233 1.20 -12.17 -11.65
CA TYR A 233 0.05 -12.86 -11.05
C TYR A 233 -1.15 -12.91 -11.99
N PRO A 234 -1.95 -13.99 -11.92
CA PRO A 234 -3.15 -14.14 -12.73
C PRO A 234 -4.15 -12.99 -12.55
N VAL A 235 -4.82 -12.64 -13.62
CA VAL A 235 -5.93 -11.68 -13.65
C VAL A 235 -7.30 -12.37 -13.79
N SER A 236 -7.33 -13.67 -13.47
CA SER A 236 -8.52 -14.51 -13.31
C SER A 236 -8.42 -15.31 -12.01
N GLU A 237 -9.53 -15.46 -11.28
CA GLU A 237 -9.57 -16.25 -10.02
C GLU A 237 -9.74 -17.76 -10.25
N PHE A 238 -9.78 -18.18 -11.51
CA PHE A 238 -9.80 -19.59 -11.92
C PHE A 238 -9.04 -19.75 -13.25
N PRO A 239 -8.49 -20.97 -13.53
CA PRO A 239 -7.77 -21.20 -14.76
C PRO A 239 -8.62 -21.00 -16.00
N THR A 240 -8.08 -20.29 -17.01
CA THR A 240 -8.75 -20.01 -18.28
C THR A 240 -8.23 -20.85 -19.45
N SER A 241 -7.59 -21.98 -19.15
CA SER A 241 -7.05 -22.91 -20.15
C SER A 241 -8.15 -23.53 -21.03
N VAL A 242 -7.78 -23.98 -22.22
CA VAL A 242 -8.69 -24.67 -23.16
C VAL A 242 -9.41 -25.85 -22.49
N ARG A 243 -8.71 -26.57 -21.61
CA ARG A 243 -9.30 -27.68 -20.83
C ARG A 243 -10.35 -27.17 -19.84
N ALA A 244 -10.04 -26.13 -19.07
CA ALA A 244 -11.00 -25.53 -18.12
C ALA A 244 -12.25 -25.01 -18.85
N LEU A 245 -12.06 -24.39 -20.02
CA LEU A 245 -13.17 -23.96 -20.88
C LEU A 245 -14.05 -25.14 -21.31
N ALA A 246 -13.47 -26.22 -21.80
CA ALA A 246 -14.20 -27.41 -22.22
C ALA A 246 -14.98 -28.08 -21.06
N ASP A 247 -14.36 -28.17 -19.89
CA ASP A 247 -14.99 -28.74 -18.69
C ASP A 247 -16.14 -27.84 -18.20
N ALA A 248 -15.97 -26.52 -18.17
CA ALA A 248 -17.02 -25.56 -17.84
C ALA A 248 -18.22 -25.64 -18.81
N ARG A 249 -17.97 -25.67 -20.12
CA ARG A 249 -19.03 -25.83 -21.14
C ARG A 249 -19.84 -27.09 -20.91
N ARG A 250 -19.16 -28.23 -20.73
CA ARG A 250 -19.84 -29.52 -20.47
C ARG A 250 -20.70 -29.49 -19.19
N ALA A 251 -20.19 -28.82 -18.13
CA ALA A 251 -20.90 -28.71 -16.86
C ALA A 251 -22.14 -27.80 -16.98
N LEU A 252 -22.09 -26.78 -17.84
CA LEU A 252 -23.18 -25.82 -18.03
C LEU A 252 -24.26 -26.28 -19.03
N GLU A 253 -24.00 -27.24 -19.92
CA GLU A 253 -24.95 -27.69 -20.95
C GLU A 253 -26.34 -28.00 -20.40
N LYS A 254 -26.43 -28.79 -19.34
CA LYS A 254 -27.74 -29.18 -18.72
C LYS A 254 -28.40 -28.03 -17.97
N PRO A 255 -27.69 -27.28 -17.07
CA PRO A 255 -28.27 -26.13 -16.39
C PRO A 255 -28.74 -25.02 -17.33
N ALA A 256 -28.05 -24.78 -18.43
CA ALA A 256 -28.43 -23.76 -19.44
C ALA A 256 -29.75 -24.03 -20.16
N LEU A 257 -30.21 -25.29 -20.18
CA LEU A 257 -31.52 -25.63 -20.80
C LEU A 257 -32.70 -24.97 -20.08
N THR A 258 -32.57 -24.80 -18.76
CA THR A 258 -33.66 -24.30 -17.89
C THR A 258 -33.42 -22.88 -17.39
N ASN A 259 -32.17 -22.38 -17.45
CA ASN A 259 -31.80 -21.05 -16.94
C ASN A 259 -31.27 -20.16 -18.06
N PRO A 260 -32.03 -19.09 -18.45
CA PRO A 260 -31.63 -18.17 -19.51
C PRO A 260 -30.32 -17.45 -19.26
N ALA A 261 -30.02 -17.09 -17.99
CA ALA A 261 -28.78 -16.42 -17.64
C ALA A 261 -27.56 -17.34 -17.87
N LEU A 262 -27.67 -18.62 -17.56
CA LEU A 262 -26.60 -19.61 -17.83
C LEU A 262 -26.44 -19.90 -19.33
N ARG A 263 -27.51 -19.77 -20.11
CA ARG A 263 -27.47 -19.90 -21.57
C ARG A 263 -26.64 -18.77 -22.17
N GLU A 264 -26.89 -17.53 -21.75
CA GLU A 264 -26.12 -16.37 -22.17
C GLU A 264 -24.62 -16.52 -21.83
N VAL A 265 -24.32 -17.03 -20.61
CA VAL A 265 -22.96 -17.33 -20.20
C VAL A 265 -22.33 -18.37 -21.13
N LEU A 266 -23.05 -19.45 -21.46
CA LEU A 266 -22.57 -20.52 -22.36
C LEU A 266 -22.27 -19.99 -23.77
N GLU A 267 -23.08 -19.07 -24.28
CA GLU A 267 -22.87 -18.41 -25.58
C GLU A 267 -21.60 -17.52 -25.54
N LYS A 268 -21.43 -16.72 -24.47
CA LYS A 268 -20.23 -15.87 -24.29
C LYS A 268 -18.92 -16.67 -24.18
N MET A 269 -19.01 -17.91 -23.70
CA MET A 269 -17.84 -18.80 -23.59
C MET A 269 -17.28 -19.25 -24.95
N GLU A 270 -17.89 -18.95 -26.08
CA GLU A 270 -17.31 -19.23 -27.39
C GLU A 270 -16.01 -18.48 -27.63
N GLY A 271 -15.85 -17.28 -27.01
CA GLY A 271 -14.65 -16.46 -27.06
C GLY A 271 -13.64 -16.70 -25.94
N GLY A 272 -13.87 -17.68 -25.04
CA GLY A 272 -13.01 -17.97 -23.88
C GLY A 272 -13.69 -17.73 -22.54
N LEU A 273 -12.94 -17.75 -21.42
CA LEU A 273 -13.46 -17.55 -20.06
C LEU A 273 -13.26 -16.11 -19.53
N VAL A 274 -12.72 -15.19 -20.32
CA VAL A 274 -12.47 -13.81 -19.91
C VAL A 274 -13.58 -12.90 -20.46
N PHE A 275 -14.72 -12.87 -19.78
CA PHE A 275 -15.86 -12.00 -20.11
C PHE A 275 -16.58 -11.54 -18.84
N GLU A 276 -17.44 -10.54 -18.99
CA GLU A 276 -18.26 -10.01 -17.88
C GLU A 276 -19.21 -11.07 -17.33
N GLY A 277 -19.13 -11.39 -16.03
CA GLY A 277 -19.93 -12.42 -15.38
C GLY A 277 -19.39 -13.85 -15.52
N ALA A 278 -18.17 -14.05 -16.02
CA ALA A 278 -17.55 -15.38 -16.13
C ALA A 278 -17.48 -16.15 -14.80
N ASP A 279 -17.43 -15.45 -13.67
CA ASP A 279 -17.39 -16.07 -12.34
C ASP A 279 -18.57 -16.99 -12.04
N VAL A 280 -19.72 -16.83 -12.73
CA VAL A 280 -20.87 -17.74 -12.61
C VAL A 280 -20.50 -19.18 -12.92
N VAL A 281 -19.43 -19.45 -13.67
CA VAL A 281 -18.95 -20.79 -13.98
C VAL A 281 -18.25 -21.48 -12.81
N LEU A 282 -17.83 -20.74 -11.80
CA LEU A 282 -17.03 -21.26 -10.68
C LEU A 282 -17.62 -22.51 -9.98
N PRO A 283 -18.92 -22.54 -9.59
CA PRO A 283 -19.53 -23.71 -8.96
C PRO A 283 -19.68 -24.90 -9.90
N TYR A 284 -19.57 -24.68 -11.20
CA TYR A 284 -19.60 -25.75 -12.22
C TYR A 284 -18.22 -26.31 -12.54
N LEU A 285 -17.17 -25.51 -12.30
CA LEU A 285 -15.77 -25.98 -12.40
C LEU A 285 -15.33 -26.74 -11.15
N TYR A 286 -15.75 -26.28 -9.97
CA TYR A 286 -15.31 -26.82 -8.69
C TYR A 286 -16.51 -27.18 -7.82
N LYS A 287 -16.52 -28.44 -7.34
CA LYS A 287 -17.59 -28.91 -6.42
C LYS A 287 -17.59 -28.16 -5.09
N ASN A 288 -16.41 -27.74 -4.63
CA ASN A 288 -16.20 -27.05 -3.37
C ASN A 288 -15.29 -25.84 -3.59
N PRO A 289 -15.82 -24.74 -4.13
CA PRO A 289 -15.08 -23.47 -4.12
C PRO A 289 -14.91 -23.01 -2.67
N VAL A 290 -13.83 -22.26 -2.40
CA VAL A 290 -13.38 -21.92 -1.04
C VAL A 290 -13.22 -20.42 -0.85
N THR A 291 -13.18 -19.98 0.41
CA THR A 291 -12.79 -18.60 0.77
C THR A 291 -11.27 -18.49 0.83
N LEU A 292 -10.75 -17.24 0.95
CA LEU A 292 -9.32 -17.00 1.11
C LEU A 292 -8.70 -17.77 2.28
N GLY A 293 -9.45 -18.00 3.36
CA GLY A 293 -8.97 -18.75 4.53
C GLY A 293 -8.40 -20.12 4.19
N ALA A 294 -8.97 -20.80 3.20
CA ALA A 294 -8.46 -22.12 2.77
C ALA A 294 -7.05 -22.09 2.14
N TYR A 295 -6.57 -20.92 1.73
CA TYR A 295 -5.19 -20.73 1.26
C TYR A 295 -4.19 -20.56 2.41
N ALA A 296 -4.68 -20.26 3.61
CA ALA A 296 -3.86 -20.10 4.80
C ALA A 296 -3.48 -21.49 5.36
N GLY A 297 -2.23 -21.87 5.21
CA GLY A 297 -1.70 -23.14 5.74
C GLY A 297 -1.63 -23.16 7.29
N ALA A 298 -1.28 -24.31 7.85
CA ALA A 298 -1.18 -24.51 9.30
C ALA A 298 -0.18 -23.55 10.00
N GLY A 299 0.83 -23.06 9.28
CA GLY A 299 1.80 -22.07 9.79
C GLY A 299 1.34 -20.60 9.65
N THR A 300 0.11 -20.34 9.23
CA THR A 300 -0.41 -18.97 9.11
C THR A 300 -1.06 -18.54 10.41
N LEU A 301 -0.73 -17.33 10.87
CA LEU A 301 -1.41 -16.65 11.98
C LEU A 301 -2.62 -15.88 11.45
N SER A 302 -3.80 -16.09 12.02
CA SER A 302 -4.99 -15.30 11.70
C SER A 302 -5.22 -14.25 12.77
N ALA A 303 -5.22 -12.96 12.38
CA ALA A 303 -5.46 -11.84 13.27
C ALA A 303 -6.85 -11.25 13.02
N LEU A 304 -7.76 -11.43 13.98
CA LEU A 304 -9.15 -10.96 13.89
C LEU A 304 -9.33 -9.65 14.67
N ILE A 305 -9.75 -8.62 13.97
CA ILE A 305 -9.94 -7.28 14.56
C ILE A 305 -11.43 -7.05 14.82
N GLU A 306 -11.84 -7.03 16.10
CA GLU A 306 -13.23 -6.91 16.53
C GLU A 306 -14.17 -7.95 15.88
N PRO A 307 -14.12 -9.22 16.25
CA PRO A 307 -14.86 -10.29 15.59
C PRO A 307 -16.35 -10.03 15.36
N ARG A 308 -17.03 -9.36 16.31
CA ARG A 308 -18.44 -8.98 16.12
C ARG A 308 -18.63 -8.09 14.91
N SER A 309 -17.82 -7.05 14.80
CA SER A 309 -17.89 -6.12 13.66
C SER A 309 -17.58 -6.82 12.33
N LEU A 310 -16.74 -7.88 12.34
CA LEU A 310 -16.47 -8.69 11.15
C LEU A 310 -17.72 -9.44 10.69
N PHE A 311 -18.42 -10.10 11.62
CA PHE A 311 -19.63 -10.85 11.30
C PHE A 311 -20.79 -9.92 10.92
N ASP A 312 -20.93 -8.78 11.59
CA ASP A 312 -21.96 -7.78 11.28
C ASP A 312 -21.73 -7.21 9.87
N ASP A 313 -20.50 -6.82 9.52
CA ASP A 313 -20.16 -6.33 8.17
C ASP A 313 -20.36 -7.39 7.09
N ALA A 314 -19.97 -8.63 7.36
CA ALA A 314 -20.20 -9.75 6.45
C ALA A 314 -21.69 -10.05 6.25
N ALA A 315 -22.50 -9.97 7.31
CA ALA A 315 -23.94 -10.16 7.22
C ALA A 315 -24.58 -9.07 6.34
N HIS A 316 -24.26 -7.80 6.60
CA HIS A 316 -24.74 -6.70 5.75
C HIS A 316 -24.28 -6.86 4.29
N GLY A 317 -23.04 -7.32 4.06
CA GLY A 317 -22.54 -7.61 2.71
C GLY A 317 -23.32 -8.72 1.99
N ALA A 318 -23.65 -9.80 2.73
CA ALA A 318 -24.44 -10.91 2.19
C ALA A 318 -25.89 -10.50 1.88
N ASP A 319 -26.50 -9.66 2.71
CA ASP A 319 -27.84 -9.11 2.49
C ASP A 319 -27.86 -8.20 1.25
N ASP A 320 -26.89 -7.28 1.10
CA ASP A 320 -26.72 -6.43 -0.08
C ASP A 320 -26.56 -7.26 -1.36
N LEU A 321 -25.74 -8.30 -1.34
CA LEU A 321 -25.56 -9.21 -2.46
C LEU A 321 -26.87 -9.94 -2.82
N THR A 322 -27.62 -10.39 -1.81
CA THR A 322 -28.91 -11.06 -1.99
C THR A 322 -29.94 -10.14 -2.63
N GLU A 323 -29.99 -8.88 -2.16
CA GLU A 323 -30.89 -7.88 -2.73
C GLU A 323 -30.52 -7.55 -4.18
N ARG A 324 -29.23 -7.35 -4.46
CA ARG A 324 -28.73 -7.05 -5.81
C ARG A 324 -28.91 -8.21 -6.79
N ALA A 325 -28.86 -9.47 -6.32
CA ALA A 325 -29.10 -10.65 -7.14
C ALA A 325 -30.59 -10.90 -7.43
N ARG A 326 -31.48 -10.22 -6.72
CA ARG A 326 -32.94 -10.44 -6.84
C ARG A 326 -33.41 -10.19 -8.28
N GLY A 327 -34.04 -11.19 -8.89
CA GLY A 327 -34.51 -11.13 -10.27
C GLY A 327 -33.52 -11.47 -11.38
N THR A 328 -32.27 -11.81 -11.03
CA THR A 328 -31.22 -12.15 -12.01
C THR A 328 -31.19 -13.62 -12.43
N ASN A 329 -31.92 -14.50 -11.76
CA ASN A 329 -31.90 -15.96 -11.95
C ASN A 329 -30.50 -16.60 -11.73
N ILE A 330 -29.58 -15.91 -11.08
CA ILE A 330 -28.26 -16.40 -10.71
C ILE A 330 -28.24 -16.74 -9.21
N ALA A 331 -27.93 -17.99 -8.90
CA ALA A 331 -27.80 -18.45 -7.51
C ALA A 331 -26.48 -17.94 -6.92
N LEU A 332 -26.54 -17.36 -5.72
CA LEU A 332 -25.33 -16.93 -4.97
C LEU A 332 -24.57 -18.12 -4.35
N VAL A 333 -25.25 -19.23 -4.15
CA VAL A 333 -24.65 -20.46 -3.60
C VAL A 333 -23.56 -20.97 -4.55
N GLY A 334 -22.37 -21.20 -3.98
CA GLY A 334 -21.19 -21.58 -4.76
C GLY A 334 -20.40 -20.40 -5.36
N LEU A 335 -20.93 -19.17 -5.25
CA LEU A 335 -20.24 -17.93 -5.61
C LEU A 335 -19.82 -17.12 -4.39
N TYR A 336 -20.62 -17.20 -3.33
CA TYR A 336 -20.36 -16.52 -2.06
C TYR A 336 -20.60 -17.46 -0.89
N ALA A 337 -19.76 -17.35 0.13
CA ALA A 337 -19.94 -18.01 1.40
C ALA A 337 -21.02 -17.30 2.23
N SER A 338 -21.73 -18.04 3.08
CA SER A 338 -22.51 -17.40 4.13
C SER A 338 -21.59 -16.82 5.21
N PRO A 339 -22.00 -15.76 5.92
CA PRO A 339 -21.22 -15.18 7.00
C PRO A 339 -20.81 -16.21 8.07
N ALA A 340 -21.69 -17.17 8.36
CA ALA A 340 -21.41 -18.25 9.32
C ALA A 340 -20.39 -19.30 8.82
N ALA A 341 -20.19 -19.39 7.50
CA ALA A 341 -19.25 -20.31 6.86
C ALA A 341 -17.93 -19.62 6.44
N MET A 342 -17.71 -18.37 6.87
CA MET A 342 -16.42 -17.72 6.63
C MET A 342 -15.30 -18.47 7.32
N ASP A 343 -14.29 -18.82 6.53
CA ASP A 343 -13.06 -19.39 7.04
C ASP A 343 -11.99 -18.31 7.12
N PHE A 344 -11.44 -18.09 8.31
CA PHE A 344 -10.37 -17.13 8.57
C PHE A 344 -8.98 -17.78 8.40
N GLY A 345 -8.92 -19.07 8.10
CA GLY A 345 -7.69 -19.80 7.91
C GLY A 345 -6.82 -19.91 9.16
N GLY A 346 -5.63 -20.51 8.98
CA GLY A 346 -4.64 -20.65 10.04
C GLY A 346 -5.04 -21.59 11.16
N ALA A 347 -4.04 -22.17 11.83
CA ALA A 347 -4.27 -23.03 13.00
C ALA A 347 -4.40 -22.23 14.30
N VAL A 348 -3.92 -20.96 14.31
CA VAL A 348 -3.83 -20.10 15.49
C VAL A 348 -4.46 -18.75 15.21
N ARG A 349 -5.26 -18.26 16.15
CA ARG A 349 -5.96 -16.99 16.04
C ARG A 349 -5.53 -16.00 17.12
N ALA A 350 -5.08 -14.83 16.68
CA ALA A 350 -4.88 -13.66 17.51
C ALA A 350 -6.11 -12.76 17.41
N THR A 351 -6.84 -12.59 18.50
CA THR A 351 -8.06 -11.79 18.55
C THR A 351 -7.79 -10.45 19.24
N TYR A 352 -8.10 -9.34 18.58
CA TYR A 352 -7.93 -7.99 19.12
C TYR A 352 -9.30 -7.36 19.37
N VAL A 353 -9.60 -7.04 20.60
CA VAL A 353 -10.89 -6.47 21.03
C VAL A 353 -10.71 -5.18 21.81
N SER A 354 -11.78 -4.38 21.92
CA SER A 354 -11.79 -3.18 22.78
C SER A 354 -11.80 -3.60 24.25
N ILE A 355 -11.01 -2.90 25.06
CA ILE A 355 -10.96 -3.10 26.54
C ILE A 355 -12.34 -2.88 27.19
N MET A 356 -13.16 -1.99 26.61
CA MET A 356 -14.49 -1.65 27.14
C MET A 356 -15.56 -2.74 26.90
N ARG A 357 -15.18 -3.88 26.34
CA ARG A 357 -16.13 -4.94 25.99
C ARG A 357 -16.61 -5.70 27.23
N VAL A 358 -17.91 -5.74 27.43
CA VAL A 358 -18.54 -6.53 28.48
C VAL A 358 -18.63 -8.00 28.03
N GLY A 359 -17.92 -8.89 28.75
CA GLY A 359 -18.03 -10.36 28.64
C GLY A 359 -17.05 -11.01 27.65
N GLY A 360 -16.13 -11.77 28.14
CA GLY A 360 -15.12 -12.61 27.49
C GLY A 360 -13.82 -12.60 28.29
N GLU A 361 -13.18 -13.76 28.43
CA GLU A 361 -11.85 -13.84 29.02
C GLU A 361 -10.82 -13.19 28.07
N LEU A 362 -10.03 -12.28 28.60
CA LEU A 362 -8.86 -11.71 27.94
C LEU A 362 -7.62 -12.42 28.46
N ASP A 363 -6.70 -12.75 27.56
CA ASP A 363 -5.41 -13.31 27.96
C ASP A 363 -4.48 -12.22 28.49
N ASP A 364 -4.52 -11.06 27.83
CA ASP A 364 -3.87 -9.84 28.28
C ASP A 364 -4.73 -8.61 28.00
N GLU A 365 -4.48 -7.57 28.80
CA GLU A 365 -5.04 -6.24 28.60
C GLU A 365 -3.90 -5.22 28.52
N LEU A 366 -3.86 -4.51 27.40
CA LEU A 366 -2.85 -3.47 27.16
C LEU A 366 -3.49 -2.08 27.14
N PRO A 367 -3.46 -1.35 28.28
CA PRO A 367 -3.91 0.03 28.32
C PRO A 367 -2.99 0.91 27.49
N VAL A 368 -3.57 1.60 26.51
CA VAL A 368 -2.87 2.53 25.63
C VAL A 368 -3.49 3.92 25.79
N LYS A 369 -2.65 4.93 26.00
CA LYS A 369 -3.05 6.33 26.05
C LYS A 369 -2.67 7.02 24.74
N ARG A 370 -3.55 7.89 24.22
CA ARG A 370 -3.17 8.75 23.10
C ARG A 370 -2.17 9.80 23.55
N VAL A 371 -1.30 10.20 22.63
CA VAL A 371 -0.49 11.41 22.80
C VAL A 371 -1.41 12.58 22.51
N ASP A 372 -2.22 12.96 23.51
CA ASP A 372 -3.12 14.11 23.39
C ASP A 372 -2.37 15.39 23.73
N VAL A 373 -2.17 16.24 22.71
CA VAL A 373 -1.52 17.55 22.85
C VAL A 373 -2.43 18.58 22.17
N ALA A 374 -3.64 18.73 22.71
CA ALA A 374 -4.65 19.64 22.19
C ALA A 374 -4.07 21.02 21.80
N GLY A 375 -3.60 21.15 20.55
CA GLY A 375 -3.39 22.43 19.88
C GLY A 375 -2.29 23.38 20.40
N VAL A 376 -1.50 22.98 21.39
CA VAL A 376 -0.44 23.83 21.97
C VAL A 376 0.92 23.13 21.84
N PRO A 377 1.80 23.57 20.90
CA PRO A 377 3.11 22.94 20.68
C PRO A 377 3.96 22.82 21.95
N ASP A 378 3.95 23.82 22.84
CA ASP A 378 4.76 23.82 24.06
C ASP A 378 4.35 22.73 25.06
N LYS A 379 3.10 22.29 25.05
CA LYS A 379 2.63 21.21 25.92
C LYS A 379 3.23 19.85 25.57
N ILE A 380 3.59 19.64 24.31
CA ILE A 380 4.21 18.38 23.91
C ILE A 380 5.61 18.24 24.51
N PHE A 381 6.40 19.32 24.51
CA PHE A 381 7.73 19.30 25.08
C PHE A 381 7.71 19.01 26.57
N GLY A 382 6.78 19.63 27.32
CA GLY A 382 6.56 19.31 28.72
C GLY A 382 6.19 17.86 28.96
N LYS A 383 5.28 17.30 28.15
CA LYS A 383 4.88 15.89 28.22
C LYS A 383 6.02 14.93 27.86
N LEU A 384 6.78 15.22 26.80
CA LEU A 384 7.93 14.41 26.42
C LEU A 384 9.04 14.47 27.44
N LYS A 385 9.29 15.64 28.06
CA LYS A 385 10.23 15.79 29.15
C LYS A 385 9.82 14.94 30.35
N GLY A 386 8.56 14.97 30.78
CA GLY A 386 8.06 14.09 31.83
C GLY A 386 8.23 12.61 31.50
N LEU A 387 7.92 12.19 30.27
CA LEU A 387 8.14 10.80 29.83
C LEU A 387 9.63 10.39 29.86
N THR A 388 10.54 11.30 29.51
CA THR A 388 12.00 11.00 29.60
C THR A 388 12.47 10.94 31.04
N GLU A 389 11.98 11.80 31.94
CA GLU A 389 12.22 11.76 33.36
C GLU A 389 11.71 10.46 34.01
N ASP A 390 10.52 9.99 33.59
CA ASP A 390 9.91 8.70 33.98
C ASP A 390 10.58 7.48 33.29
N ARG A 391 11.70 7.68 32.61
CA ARG A 391 12.48 6.64 31.92
C ARG A 391 11.71 5.84 30.86
N TYR A 392 10.75 6.46 30.17
CA TYR A 392 10.15 5.86 29.00
C TYR A 392 11.16 5.75 27.84
N THR A 393 10.96 4.73 27.02
CA THR A 393 11.56 4.69 25.67
C THR A 393 10.66 5.52 24.76
N VAL A 394 11.07 6.76 24.49
CA VAL A 394 10.31 7.65 23.61
C VAL A 394 10.85 7.57 22.20
N VAL A 395 10.00 7.25 21.22
CA VAL A 395 10.33 7.23 19.79
C VAL A 395 9.57 8.34 19.09
N PHE A 396 10.30 9.24 18.46
CA PHE A 396 9.75 10.38 17.74
C PHE A 396 9.96 10.22 16.23
N SER A 397 8.85 10.20 15.49
CA SER A 397 8.85 10.11 14.03
C SER A 397 9.19 11.44 13.39
N ALA A 398 10.23 11.48 12.58
CA ALA A 398 10.61 12.63 11.76
C ALA A 398 11.03 12.15 10.36
N PRO A 399 10.05 11.91 9.45
CA PRO A 399 10.27 11.19 8.19
C PRO A 399 11.09 11.94 7.15
N ASN A 400 11.48 13.19 7.41
CA ASN A 400 12.34 13.95 6.52
C ASN A 400 13.43 14.72 7.31
N TYR A 401 14.51 15.03 6.60
CA TYR A 401 15.67 15.71 7.21
C TYR A 401 15.30 17.04 7.89
N ARG A 402 14.43 17.85 7.25
CA ARG A 402 14.03 19.15 7.79
C ARG A 402 13.24 19.02 9.07
N ALA A 403 12.25 18.12 9.11
CA ALA A 403 11.48 17.84 10.33
C ALA A 403 12.41 17.37 11.46
N ARG A 404 13.37 16.50 11.15
CA ARG A 404 14.34 15.96 12.08
C ARG A 404 15.23 17.06 12.69
N GLU A 405 15.79 17.95 11.86
CA GLU A 405 16.62 19.03 12.35
C GLU A 405 15.84 20.09 13.14
N THR A 406 14.63 20.47 12.65
CA THR A 406 13.75 21.39 13.38
C THR A 406 13.41 20.83 14.77
N MET A 407 13.04 19.55 14.87
CA MET A 407 12.70 18.94 16.14
C MET A 407 13.92 18.71 17.01
N ARG A 408 15.09 18.42 16.44
CA ARG A 408 16.35 18.32 17.16
C ARG A 408 16.67 19.62 17.91
N HIS A 409 16.57 20.76 17.22
CA HIS A 409 16.80 22.06 17.83
C HIS A 409 15.78 22.34 18.95
N ALA A 410 14.48 22.11 18.65
CA ALA A 410 13.44 22.34 19.63
C ALA A 410 13.58 21.48 20.90
N PHE A 411 13.99 20.22 20.78
CA PHE A 411 14.25 19.36 21.94
C PHE A 411 15.44 19.84 22.76
N VAL A 412 16.53 20.26 22.10
CA VAL A 412 17.70 20.81 22.79
C VAL A 412 17.36 22.08 23.54
N ASP A 413 16.60 23.01 22.92
CA ASP A 413 16.15 24.26 23.52
C ASP A 413 15.29 24.04 24.77
N HIS A 414 14.52 22.94 24.81
CA HIS A 414 13.70 22.56 25.97
C HIS A 414 14.44 21.65 26.96
N GLY A 415 15.74 21.41 26.76
CA GLY A 415 16.56 20.55 27.64
C GLY A 415 16.15 19.08 27.67
N ILE A 416 15.60 18.57 26.55
CA ILE A 416 15.18 17.18 26.39
C ILE A 416 16.35 16.38 25.80
N PRO A 417 16.81 15.30 26.44
CA PRO A 417 17.88 14.45 25.91
C PRO A 417 17.41 13.71 24.68
N ILE A 418 18.22 13.73 23.60
CA ILE A 418 17.89 13.12 22.32
C ILE A 418 18.93 12.12 21.83
N GLN A 419 18.49 11.16 21.03
CA GLN A 419 19.33 10.27 20.22
C GLN A 419 18.77 10.25 18.79
N ILE A 420 19.61 10.44 17.77
CA ILE A 420 19.21 10.33 16.36
C ILE A 420 19.63 8.96 15.85
N LEU A 421 18.66 8.19 15.35
CA LEU A 421 18.90 6.90 14.73
C LEU A 421 18.79 7.08 13.22
N LYS A 422 19.91 6.83 12.50
CA LYS A 422 19.93 6.86 11.03
C LYS A 422 19.54 5.50 10.47
N PRO A 423 18.91 5.43 9.26
CA PRO A 423 18.58 4.16 8.60
C PRO A 423 19.80 3.22 8.47
N GLU A 424 20.97 3.76 8.13
CA GLU A 424 22.25 3.03 8.02
C GLU A 424 22.68 2.37 9.34
N ASN A 425 22.18 2.83 10.47
CA ASN A 425 22.45 2.25 11.79
C ASN A 425 21.36 1.22 12.21
N LEU A 426 20.36 0.99 11.39
CA LEU A 426 19.25 0.06 11.62
C LEU A 426 19.33 -1.20 10.73
N ASP A 427 20.19 -1.19 9.70
CA ASP A 427 20.44 -2.35 8.84
C ASP A 427 21.54 -3.22 9.41
N ASP A 428 21.19 -4.33 10.03
CA ASP A 428 22.10 -5.43 10.28
C ASP A 428 22.16 -6.34 9.05
N GLY A 429 23.36 -6.62 8.55
CA GLY A 429 23.72 -7.41 7.39
C GLY A 429 23.17 -8.84 7.31
N ASN A 430 21.88 -9.03 7.52
CA ASN A 430 21.20 -10.33 7.38
C ASN A 430 20.17 -10.38 6.25
N SER A 431 20.08 -9.36 5.41
CA SER A 431 19.19 -9.40 4.22
C SER A 431 19.81 -10.14 3.03
N ALA A 432 21.07 -10.55 3.11
CA ALA A 432 21.74 -11.32 2.05
C ALA A 432 21.61 -12.85 2.19
N ALA A 433 20.95 -13.35 3.25
CA ALA A 433 20.89 -14.81 3.54
C ALA A 433 19.54 -15.47 3.26
N ALA A 434 18.52 -14.72 2.79
CA ALA A 434 17.20 -15.27 2.54
C ALA A 434 16.85 -15.53 1.06
N VAL A 435 17.77 -15.19 0.14
CA VAL A 435 17.63 -15.52 -1.29
C VAL A 435 18.84 -16.34 -1.72
N GLY A 436 18.81 -17.64 -1.47
CA GLY A 436 19.88 -18.52 -1.97
C GLY A 436 20.12 -19.77 -1.15
N ARG A 437 19.12 -20.63 -0.98
CA ARG A 437 19.39 -22.04 -0.66
C ARG A 437 18.54 -22.93 -1.56
N GLY A 438 19.26 -23.52 -2.53
CA GLY A 438 18.74 -24.70 -3.16
C GLY A 438 19.24 -24.96 -4.56
N VAL A 439 20.55 -25.17 -4.77
CA VAL A 439 21.04 -26.15 -5.74
C VAL A 439 22.50 -26.49 -5.35
N PRO A 440 22.87 -27.77 -5.16
CA PRO A 440 24.25 -28.17 -4.92
C PRO A 440 25.04 -28.14 -6.22
N ARG A 441 26.19 -27.47 -6.20
CA ARG A 441 27.19 -27.57 -7.28
C ARG A 441 28.00 -28.86 -7.08
N ALA A 442 28.06 -29.63 -8.14
CA ALA A 442 29.00 -30.74 -8.31
C ALA A 442 30.42 -30.21 -8.56
N ASP A 443 31.39 -30.88 -7.95
CA ASP A 443 32.82 -30.69 -8.13
C ASP A 443 33.28 -31.01 -9.55
N SER A 444 34.14 -30.16 -10.12
CA SER A 444 35.16 -30.61 -11.03
C SER A 444 36.40 -29.74 -10.90
N ALA A 445 37.49 -30.43 -10.60
CA ALA A 445 38.83 -29.92 -10.45
C ALA A 445 39.50 -29.58 -11.82
N ASP A 446 40.55 -28.85 -11.65
CA ASP A 446 41.82 -28.81 -12.41
C ASP A 446 42.16 -27.59 -13.25
N SER A 447 43.27 -27.05 -12.79
CA SER A 447 44.53 -26.68 -13.43
C SER A 447 44.71 -25.36 -14.17
N GLU A 448 45.71 -24.75 -13.72
CA GLU A 448 46.99 -24.22 -14.23
C GLU A 448 47.15 -22.71 -14.51
N LYS A 449 48.00 -22.16 -13.65
CA LYS A 449 49.25 -21.38 -13.83
C LYS A 449 49.34 -20.16 -14.77
N GLU A 450 50.07 -19.26 -14.15
CA GLU A 450 51.10 -18.26 -14.56
C GLU A 450 50.60 -16.82 -14.36
N GLY A 451 51.25 -15.94 -13.65
CA GLY A 451 52.64 -15.73 -13.22
C GLY A 451 52.97 -14.26 -13.42
N TYR A 452 53.73 -13.72 -12.51
CA TYR A 452 54.67 -12.58 -12.61
C TYR A 452 54.43 -11.32 -11.73
N HIS A 453 55.29 -11.30 -10.73
CA HIS A 453 56.21 -10.20 -10.21
C HIS A 453 55.60 -8.87 -9.75
N SER A 454 56.02 -8.22 -8.69
CA SER A 454 57.24 -8.26 -7.83
C SER A 454 57.04 -7.32 -6.63
N HIS A 455 57.68 -7.69 -5.52
CA HIS A 455 57.96 -6.95 -4.30
C HIS A 455 58.89 -5.71 -4.49
N PRO A 456 59.21 -4.85 -3.49
CA PRO A 456 59.70 -5.25 -2.17
C PRO A 456 59.25 -4.42 -0.95
N SER A 457 59.10 -5.06 0.20
CA SER A 457 59.82 -5.00 1.50
C SER A 457 60.41 -3.66 1.99
N PHE A 458 60.11 -3.30 3.25
CA PHE A 458 61.12 -2.94 4.24
C PHE A 458 60.62 -3.19 5.68
N SER A 459 61.56 -3.74 6.43
CA SER A 459 61.55 -4.27 7.79
C SER A 459 61.91 -3.23 8.85
N GLU A 460 61.76 -3.68 10.07
CA GLU A 460 62.50 -3.47 11.33
C GLU A 460 61.67 -2.77 12.40
N SER A 461 61.31 -3.47 13.46
CA SER A 461 61.96 -3.96 14.69
C SER A 461 62.16 -2.83 15.72
N GLU A 462 61.71 -3.01 16.90
CA GLU A 462 62.34 -3.14 18.18
C GLU A 462 61.49 -2.72 19.37
N ASP A 463 61.31 -3.61 20.26
CA ASP A 463 61.57 -3.73 21.69
C ASP A 463 60.65 -3.12 22.74
N CYS A 464 60.22 -4.06 23.58
CA CYS A 464 59.70 -3.93 24.94
C CYS A 464 60.68 -3.36 25.94
N PRO A 465 60.32 -2.80 27.13
CA PRO A 465 60.22 -3.68 28.26
C PRO A 465 59.10 -3.45 29.29
N SER A 466 58.82 -4.55 29.96
CA SER A 466 58.02 -4.78 31.14
C SER A 466 58.35 -3.91 32.36
N THR A 467 57.30 -3.46 33.08
CA THR A 467 57.41 -3.33 34.56
C THR A 467 56.04 -3.54 35.22
N GLU A 468 56.05 -4.48 36.15
CA GLU A 468 55.01 -4.80 37.11
C GLU A 468 54.72 -3.63 38.05
N CYS A 469 53.49 -3.40 38.44
CA CYS A 469 53.12 -2.96 39.77
C CYS A 469 51.73 -3.34 40.17
N SER A 470 51.65 -3.91 41.32
CA SER A 470 50.56 -4.55 42.07
C SER A 470 49.32 -3.72 42.37
N ALA A 471 48.22 -4.46 42.51
CA ALA A 471 46.88 -4.04 42.98
C ALA A 471 46.83 -3.65 44.46
N PRO A 472 45.81 -2.92 44.87
CA PRO A 472 45.06 -3.32 46.07
C PRO A 472 43.55 -3.50 45.81
N SER A 473 43.04 -4.39 46.67
CA SER A 473 41.78 -5.05 46.82
C SER A 473 40.51 -4.17 46.86
N ALA A 474 39.45 -4.76 46.32
CA ALA A 474 38.05 -4.32 46.29
C ALA A 474 37.35 -4.24 47.63
N PRO A 475 36.18 -3.58 47.69
CA PRO A 475 35.04 -4.10 48.43
C PRO A 475 33.92 -4.58 47.52
N LYS A 476 33.35 -5.73 47.93
CA LYS A 476 32.13 -6.33 47.39
C LYS A 476 30.93 -5.53 47.83
N ASP A 477 30.06 -5.14 46.91
CA ASP A 477 28.60 -5.39 46.90
C ASP A 477 27.92 -4.45 45.90
N SER A 478 27.37 -5.03 44.88
CA SER A 478 26.00 -4.83 44.34
C SER A 478 25.95 -5.41 42.94
N ARG A 479 25.12 -6.44 42.80
CA ARG A 479 24.80 -7.07 41.54
C ARG A 479 24.03 -6.08 40.64
N VAL A 480 24.73 -5.43 39.74
CA VAL A 480 24.20 -4.87 38.52
C VAL A 480 24.62 -5.83 37.41
N ALA A 481 23.62 -6.47 36.79
CA ALA A 481 23.87 -7.29 35.62
C ALA A 481 24.58 -6.43 34.57
N ALA A 482 25.83 -6.72 34.29
CA ALA A 482 26.60 -6.07 33.24
C ALA A 482 26.04 -6.51 31.88
N ASP A 483 25.44 -5.57 31.16
CA ASP A 483 25.12 -5.70 29.74
C ASP A 483 26.47 -5.82 28.99
N THR A 484 26.80 -7.02 28.53
CA THR A 484 28.04 -7.31 27.77
C THR A 484 27.82 -7.07 26.26
N ASP A 485 27.28 -5.92 25.91
CA ASP A 485 27.14 -5.54 24.50
C ASP A 485 28.43 -4.89 23.97
N THR A 486 28.89 -5.34 22.79
CA THR A 486 29.99 -4.67 22.08
C THR A 486 29.64 -3.21 21.79
N PRO A 487 30.58 -2.27 21.74
CA PRO A 487 30.31 -0.84 21.50
C PRO A 487 29.59 -0.52 20.22
N ALA A 488 29.61 -1.43 19.21
CA ALA A 488 28.87 -1.32 17.96
C ALA A 488 27.36 -1.70 18.10
N GLN A 489 27.05 -2.65 19.00
CA GLN A 489 25.67 -3.06 19.30
C GLN A 489 24.96 -2.06 20.21
N ALA A 490 25.68 -1.39 21.11
CA ALA A 490 25.13 -0.34 21.99
C ALA A 490 24.66 0.91 21.23
N LYS A 491 25.16 1.17 20.00
CA LYS A 491 24.77 2.33 19.18
C LYS A 491 23.45 2.12 18.43
N ARG A 492 22.91 0.91 18.37
CA ARG A 492 21.75 0.49 17.56
C ARG A 492 20.44 0.34 18.34
N ARG A 493 20.49 0.44 19.68
CA ARG A 493 19.31 0.22 20.53
C ARG A 493 18.58 1.52 20.90
N LEU A 494 17.26 1.44 20.96
CA LEU A 494 16.42 2.47 21.57
C LEU A 494 16.84 2.67 23.04
N ARG A 495 17.08 3.92 23.43
CA ARG A 495 17.49 4.25 24.79
C ARG A 495 16.30 4.72 25.62
N ARG A 496 16.27 4.28 26.87
CA ARG A 496 15.31 4.77 27.87
C ARG A 496 15.72 6.13 28.41
N GLY A 497 14.75 6.97 28.72
CA GLY A 497 14.99 8.31 29.28
C GLY A 497 15.51 9.32 28.28
N VAL A 498 15.45 9.03 26.98
CA VAL A 498 15.82 9.93 25.89
C VAL A 498 14.78 9.86 24.78
N VAL A 499 14.64 10.91 23.96
CA VAL A 499 13.84 10.89 22.76
C VAL A 499 14.67 10.33 21.61
N ASN A 500 14.29 9.16 21.11
CA ASN A 500 14.89 8.51 19.96
C ASN A 500 14.22 9.04 18.69
N ILE A 501 14.88 9.90 17.93
CA ILE A 501 14.38 10.46 16.68
C ILE A 501 14.67 9.47 15.56
N VAL A 502 13.62 9.04 14.84
CA VAL A 502 13.70 8.04 13.77
C VAL A 502 13.19 8.62 12.44
N ASP A 503 13.72 8.07 11.33
CA ASP A 503 13.36 8.41 9.96
C ASP A 503 12.32 7.42 9.42
N VAL A 504 11.27 7.22 10.18
CA VAL A 504 10.16 6.30 9.84
C VAL A 504 8.86 7.01 10.15
N ASP A 505 7.87 6.90 9.28
CA ASP A 505 6.55 7.46 9.54
C ASP A 505 5.79 6.60 10.55
N ILE A 506 5.46 7.19 11.69
CA ILE A 506 4.61 6.58 12.72
C ILE A 506 3.20 7.15 12.53
N PRO A 507 2.22 6.34 12.13
CA PRO A 507 0.91 6.85 11.72
C PRO A 507 0.09 7.45 12.85
N LEU A 508 0.29 6.97 14.10
CA LEU A 508 -0.47 7.42 15.26
C LEU A 508 0.41 7.43 16.51
N GLY A 509 0.39 8.54 17.24
CA GLY A 509 1.06 8.66 18.53
C GLY A 509 0.33 7.89 19.63
N MET A 510 1.09 7.12 20.43
CA MET A 510 0.57 6.33 21.55
C MET A 510 1.56 6.19 22.69
N ILE A 511 1.04 6.05 23.88
CA ILE A 511 1.81 5.75 25.09
C ILE A 511 1.31 4.42 25.64
N ILE A 512 2.24 3.48 25.83
CA ILE A 512 1.99 2.16 26.41
C ILE A 512 2.65 2.13 27.80
N PRO A 513 1.91 2.45 28.88
CA PRO A 513 2.50 2.60 30.20
C PRO A 513 3.15 1.32 30.74
N LYS A 514 2.50 0.16 30.52
CA LYS A 514 3.05 -1.14 30.96
C LYS A 514 4.40 -1.46 30.35
N ALA A 515 4.67 -1.00 29.11
CA ALA A 515 5.93 -1.21 28.41
C ALA A 515 6.94 -0.05 28.60
N HIS A 516 6.58 1.02 29.30
CA HIS A 516 7.34 2.27 29.33
C HIS A 516 7.76 2.73 27.93
N LEU A 517 6.84 2.62 26.97
CA LEU A 517 7.05 2.94 25.57
C LEU A 517 6.11 4.08 25.14
N ALA A 518 6.66 5.08 24.46
CA ALA A 518 5.89 6.14 23.84
C ALA A 518 6.30 6.30 22.37
N LEU A 519 5.34 6.19 21.47
CA LEU A 519 5.49 6.49 20.04
C LEU A 519 4.85 7.86 19.80
N VAL A 520 5.55 8.76 19.14
CA VAL A 520 5.09 10.12 18.88
C VAL A 520 5.33 10.47 17.43
N SER A 521 4.30 10.89 16.73
CA SER A 521 4.40 11.29 15.33
C SER A 521 4.62 12.81 15.20
N ALA A 522 5.25 13.23 14.13
CA ALA A 522 5.36 14.65 13.82
C ALA A 522 3.96 15.31 13.65
N ALA A 523 2.95 14.55 13.23
CA ALA A 523 1.58 15.02 13.14
C ALA A 523 0.96 15.35 14.52
N ASP A 524 1.36 14.64 15.59
CA ASP A 524 0.90 14.92 16.95
C ASP A 524 1.42 16.26 17.47
N THR A 525 2.47 16.83 16.86
CA THR A 525 3.07 18.13 17.25
C THR A 525 2.44 19.33 16.57
N GLN A 526 1.75 19.15 15.44
CA GLN A 526 1.29 20.25 14.59
C GLN A 526 -0.15 20.69 14.84
N GLY A 527 -0.81 20.14 15.85
CA GLY A 527 -2.21 20.44 16.16
C GLY A 527 -3.17 20.00 15.03
N SER A 528 -4.39 19.69 15.35
CA SER A 528 -5.39 18.96 14.57
C SER A 528 -5.71 19.43 13.11
N ARG A 529 -5.02 20.45 12.57
CA ARG A 529 -5.21 20.90 11.18
C ARG A 529 -4.49 20.05 10.14
N ALA A 530 -3.37 19.39 10.48
CA ALA A 530 -2.66 18.51 9.55
C ALA A 530 -3.16 17.06 9.62
N ALA A 531 -3.58 16.58 10.79
CA ALA A 531 -4.17 15.25 10.98
C ALA A 531 -5.52 15.08 10.26
N SER A 532 -6.22 16.17 9.97
CA SER A 532 -7.51 16.18 9.27
C SER A 532 -7.45 15.76 7.78
N ARG A 533 -6.24 15.62 7.19
CA ARG A 533 -6.09 15.12 5.80
C ARG A 533 -5.90 13.61 5.69
N VAL A 534 -5.56 12.92 6.77
CA VAL A 534 -5.28 11.47 6.74
C VAL A 534 -6.24 10.65 7.61
N ALA A 535 -6.89 11.27 8.58
CA ALA A 535 -7.84 10.62 9.50
C ALA A 535 -9.27 11.11 9.26
N ARG A 536 -9.80 10.90 8.06
CA ARG A 536 -11.25 10.92 7.87
C ARG A 536 -11.73 9.49 7.86
N VAL A 537 -11.98 8.91 8.99
CA VAL A 537 -13.10 8.03 9.35
C VAL A 537 -12.97 7.60 10.82
N SER A 538 -13.55 8.36 11.70
CA SER A 538 -14.45 8.00 12.79
C SER A 538 -14.99 9.32 13.32
N VAL A 539 -16.13 9.69 12.81
CA VAL A 539 -16.88 10.85 13.26
C VAL A 539 -17.47 10.47 14.61
N ASP A 540 -16.95 11.07 15.68
CA ASP A 540 -17.70 11.21 16.92
C ASP A 540 -18.82 12.23 16.62
N VAL A 541 -20.07 11.78 16.69
CA VAL A 541 -21.28 12.42 16.14
C VAL A 541 -21.70 13.69 16.92
N THR A 542 -20.82 14.31 17.70
CA THR A 542 -21.20 15.44 18.57
C THR A 542 -20.85 16.84 18.06
N GLU A 543 -20.03 17.00 16.99
CA GLU A 543 -19.85 18.28 16.31
C GLU A 543 -19.53 18.11 14.82
N VAL A 544 -20.54 17.74 14.04
CA VAL A 544 -20.43 17.77 12.58
C VAL A 544 -20.68 19.21 12.12
N THR A 545 -19.62 19.94 11.81
CA THR A 545 -19.77 21.13 10.96
C THR A 545 -20.17 20.64 9.58
N PHE A 546 -21.44 20.68 9.28
CA PHE A 546 -22.03 20.20 8.02
C PHE A 546 -21.40 20.97 6.86
N PRO A 547 -20.89 20.30 5.83
CA PRO A 547 -20.21 20.97 4.70
C PRO A 547 -21.18 21.76 3.80
N PHE A 548 -22.51 21.62 4.01
CA PHE A 548 -23.56 22.26 3.25
C PHE A 548 -24.47 23.08 4.13
N LYS A 549 -25.02 24.15 3.59
CA LYS A 549 -26.09 24.92 4.21
C LYS A 549 -27.39 24.64 3.47
N PRO A 550 -28.55 24.64 4.17
CA PRO A 550 -29.85 24.61 3.48
C PRO A 550 -29.88 25.70 2.41
N GLY A 551 -30.19 25.33 1.18
CA GLY A 551 -30.11 26.22 0.03
C GLY A 551 -28.89 26.05 -0.86
N ASP A 552 -27.91 25.22 -0.50
CA ASP A 552 -26.77 24.92 -1.37
C ASP A 552 -27.13 23.94 -2.46
N TYR A 553 -26.53 24.12 -3.66
CA TYR A 553 -26.52 23.11 -4.70
C TYR A 553 -25.45 22.07 -4.40
N VAL A 554 -25.84 20.78 -4.51
CA VAL A 554 -24.96 19.63 -4.24
C VAL A 554 -24.99 18.67 -5.42
N VAL A 555 -23.96 17.85 -5.53
CA VAL A 555 -23.85 16.80 -6.56
C VAL A 555 -23.78 15.46 -5.86
N HIS A 556 -24.78 14.63 -6.08
CA HIS A 556 -24.75 13.23 -5.67
C HIS A 556 -24.08 12.41 -6.77
N ALA A 557 -23.10 11.55 -6.40
CA ALA A 557 -22.27 10.82 -7.36
C ALA A 557 -23.09 9.99 -8.38
N ALA A 558 -24.19 9.35 -7.94
CA ALA A 558 -25.02 8.51 -8.79
C ALA A 558 -26.23 9.25 -9.42
N HIS A 559 -26.76 10.30 -8.77
CA HIS A 559 -28.04 10.94 -9.16
C HIS A 559 -27.89 12.36 -9.70
N GLY A 560 -26.70 12.95 -9.61
CA GLY A 560 -26.39 14.26 -10.19
C GLY A 560 -26.73 15.45 -9.30
N ILE A 561 -27.06 16.58 -9.91
CA ILE A 561 -27.21 17.87 -9.26
C ILE A 561 -28.56 17.96 -8.57
N ALA A 562 -28.54 18.29 -7.28
CA ALA A 562 -29.71 18.48 -6.43
C ALA A 562 -29.56 19.75 -5.59
N PHE A 563 -30.63 20.11 -4.92
CA PHE A 563 -30.69 21.21 -3.98
C PHE A 563 -30.76 20.63 -2.56
N PHE A 564 -29.83 20.99 -1.69
CA PHE A 564 -29.86 20.54 -0.29
C PHE A 564 -30.91 21.34 0.47
N ARG A 565 -31.94 20.65 0.98
CA ARG A 565 -33.03 21.27 1.71
C ARG A 565 -32.78 21.35 3.19
N ASP A 566 -32.54 20.18 3.82
CA ASP A 566 -32.35 20.10 5.26
C ASP A 566 -31.81 18.73 5.68
N LEU A 567 -31.42 18.63 6.95
CA LEU A 567 -31.16 17.37 7.63
C LEU A 567 -32.44 16.93 8.35
N VAL A 568 -32.95 15.76 8.02
CA VAL A 568 -34.20 15.25 8.58
C VAL A 568 -33.99 13.93 9.28
N ARG A 569 -34.52 13.81 10.49
CA ARG A 569 -34.54 12.56 11.24
C ARG A 569 -35.73 11.72 10.79
N ARG A 570 -35.51 10.47 10.43
CA ARG A 570 -36.57 9.53 10.03
C ARG A 570 -36.36 8.19 10.73
N GLU A 571 -37.46 7.62 11.15
CA GLU A 571 -37.50 6.23 11.59
C GLU A 571 -37.72 5.32 10.39
N VAL A 572 -36.77 4.43 10.16
CA VAL A 572 -36.84 3.39 9.13
C VAL A 572 -36.51 2.06 9.79
N ASP A 573 -37.42 1.09 9.67
CA ASP A 573 -37.31 -0.24 10.29
C ASP A 573 -37.07 -0.22 11.81
N GLY A 574 -37.75 0.70 12.53
CA GLY A 574 -37.65 0.81 13.98
C GLY A 574 -36.35 1.46 14.50
N THR A 575 -35.55 2.05 13.60
CA THR A 575 -34.29 2.75 13.94
C THR A 575 -34.37 4.20 13.47
N GLU A 576 -34.17 5.15 14.37
CA GLU A 576 -34.02 6.56 14.04
C GLU A 576 -32.67 6.83 13.40
N ARG A 577 -32.66 7.47 12.22
CA ARG A 577 -31.47 7.89 11.50
C ARG A 577 -31.63 9.28 10.94
N ASP A 578 -30.49 9.98 10.80
CA ASP A 578 -30.42 11.29 10.17
C ASP A 578 -30.15 11.16 8.68
N TYR A 579 -30.94 11.88 7.86
CA TYR A 579 -30.86 11.85 6.39
C TYR A 579 -30.71 13.27 5.85
N LEU A 580 -29.87 13.42 4.80
CA LEU A 580 -29.88 14.60 3.97
C LEU A 580 -31.10 14.55 3.05
N GLN A 581 -31.93 15.55 3.09
CA GLN A 581 -33.01 15.73 2.13
C GLN A 581 -32.51 16.52 0.92
N LEU A 582 -32.35 15.83 -0.19
CA LEU A 582 -31.97 16.41 -1.50
C LEU A 582 -33.18 16.53 -2.38
N GLU A 583 -33.40 17.71 -2.96
CA GLU A 583 -34.50 17.98 -3.89
C GLU A 583 -33.96 18.07 -5.31
N TYR A 584 -34.54 17.31 -6.20
CA TYR A 584 -34.23 17.21 -7.61
C TYR A 584 -35.26 17.98 -8.48
N ALA A 585 -35.03 17.96 -9.78
CA ALA A 585 -36.02 18.55 -10.71
C ALA A 585 -37.42 17.92 -10.53
N GLU A 586 -38.45 18.69 -10.80
CA GLU A 586 -39.88 18.27 -10.68
C GLU A 586 -40.32 18.03 -9.22
N GLY A 587 -39.52 18.41 -8.23
CA GLY A 587 -39.87 18.27 -6.81
C GLY A 587 -39.56 16.89 -6.21
N ASP A 588 -38.90 16.01 -6.95
CA ASP A 588 -38.48 14.71 -6.46
C ASP A 588 -37.52 14.85 -5.28
N LYS A 589 -37.64 13.97 -4.29
CA LYS A 589 -36.85 14.00 -3.07
C LYS A 589 -36.04 12.70 -2.90
N LEU A 590 -34.76 12.84 -2.64
CA LEU A 590 -33.88 11.74 -2.24
C LEU A 590 -33.42 11.95 -0.81
N PHE A 591 -33.52 10.90 0.00
CA PHE A 591 -33.03 10.90 1.37
C PHE A 591 -31.74 10.09 1.41
N VAL A 592 -30.62 10.78 1.64
CA VAL A 592 -29.29 10.15 1.72
C VAL A 592 -28.90 10.01 3.19
N PRO A 593 -28.65 8.80 3.71
CA PRO A 593 -28.17 8.63 5.07
C PRO A 593 -26.89 9.43 5.30
N VAL A 594 -26.72 9.99 6.51
CA VAL A 594 -25.53 10.81 6.85
C VAL A 594 -24.25 10.01 6.71
N GLU A 595 -24.31 8.68 6.86
CA GLU A 595 -23.18 7.77 6.69
C GLU A 595 -22.69 7.71 5.22
N GLN A 596 -23.49 8.16 4.27
CA GLN A 596 -23.15 8.25 2.83
C GLN A 596 -22.86 9.70 2.38
N LEU A 597 -22.50 10.57 3.32
CA LEU A 597 -22.15 11.97 3.03
C LEU A 597 -20.98 12.10 2.04
N ASP A 598 -20.08 11.13 2.00
CA ASP A 598 -18.98 11.01 1.03
C ASP A 598 -19.42 10.99 -0.43
N ARG A 599 -20.69 10.55 -0.69
CA ARG A 599 -21.27 10.54 -2.03
C ARG A 599 -21.87 11.86 -2.47
N VAL A 600 -21.91 12.84 -1.58
CA VAL A 600 -22.48 14.17 -1.85
C VAL A 600 -21.39 15.22 -1.73
N THR A 601 -21.19 16.00 -2.79
CA THR A 601 -20.20 17.09 -2.81
C THR A 601 -20.89 18.40 -3.11
N ARG A 602 -20.31 19.51 -2.64
CA ARG A 602 -20.84 20.86 -2.98
C ARG A 602 -20.67 21.09 -4.48
N TYR A 603 -21.73 21.61 -5.13
CA TYR A 603 -21.62 22.03 -6.53
C TYR A 603 -20.67 23.22 -6.64
N VAL A 604 -19.71 23.15 -7.55
CA VAL A 604 -18.79 24.23 -7.91
C VAL A 604 -19.02 24.56 -9.38
N GLY A 605 -19.50 25.74 -9.66
CA GLY A 605 -19.77 26.23 -11.02
C GLY A 605 -19.36 27.69 -11.18
N PRO A 606 -19.53 28.28 -12.38
CA PRO A 606 -19.24 29.69 -12.61
C PRO A 606 -20.03 30.58 -11.65
N GLU A 607 -19.40 31.64 -11.15
CA GLU A 607 -20.06 32.60 -10.25
C GLU A 607 -21.35 33.16 -10.88
N GLY A 608 -22.45 33.10 -10.12
CA GLY A 608 -23.75 33.65 -10.53
C GLY A 608 -24.61 32.71 -11.39
N ALA A 609 -24.17 31.52 -11.75
CA ALA A 609 -24.96 30.58 -12.53
C ALA A 609 -25.65 29.53 -11.64
N SER A 610 -26.99 29.50 -11.64
CA SER A 610 -27.76 28.43 -11.00
C SER A 610 -27.72 27.16 -11.88
N PRO A 611 -27.22 26.03 -11.37
CA PRO A 611 -27.19 24.79 -12.15
C PRO A 611 -28.61 24.26 -12.38
N ARG A 612 -28.82 23.58 -13.50
CA ARG A 612 -30.07 22.86 -13.75
C ARG A 612 -30.08 21.58 -12.91
N LEU A 613 -31.12 21.42 -12.10
CA LEU A 613 -31.32 20.20 -11.31
C LEU A 613 -31.49 18.97 -12.21
N THR A 614 -30.91 17.85 -11.80
CA THR A 614 -31.08 16.57 -12.51
C THR A 614 -32.45 15.98 -12.21
N ARG A 615 -33.00 15.18 -13.12
CA ARG A 615 -34.21 14.40 -12.88
C ARG A 615 -33.84 13.04 -12.33
N LEU A 616 -34.52 12.59 -11.26
CA LEU A 616 -34.37 11.24 -10.76
C LEU A 616 -34.90 10.22 -11.77
N ASN A 617 -34.35 9.01 -11.74
CA ASN A 617 -34.75 7.88 -12.57
C ASN A 617 -34.69 8.11 -14.11
N THR A 618 -33.87 9.06 -14.55
CA THR A 618 -33.58 9.31 -15.96
C THR A 618 -32.14 9.04 -16.31
N SER A 619 -31.85 8.82 -17.60
CA SER A 619 -30.46 8.69 -18.09
C SER A 619 -29.73 10.04 -18.26
N ASP A 620 -30.31 11.15 -17.80
CA ASP A 620 -29.76 12.48 -18.02
C ASP A 620 -28.40 12.68 -17.38
N TRP A 621 -28.23 12.21 -16.13
CA TRP A 621 -26.95 12.28 -15.42
C TRP A 621 -25.90 11.37 -16.05
N SER A 622 -26.24 10.13 -16.35
CA SER A 622 -25.30 9.19 -16.99
C SER A 622 -24.85 9.69 -18.38
N ARG A 623 -25.75 10.29 -19.14
CA ARG A 623 -25.42 10.94 -20.43
C ARG A 623 -24.53 12.17 -20.26
N ALA A 624 -24.79 12.99 -19.22
CA ALA A 624 -23.93 14.15 -18.91
C ALA A 624 -22.52 13.69 -18.51
N LEU A 625 -22.43 12.67 -17.67
CA LEU A 625 -21.17 12.08 -17.23
C LEU A 625 -20.39 11.44 -18.40
N ALA A 626 -21.07 10.73 -19.29
CA ALA A 626 -20.47 10.14 -20.49
C ALA A 626 -19.94 11.23 -21.45
N ARG A 627 -20.68 12.33 -21.62
CA ARG A 627 -20.18 13.48 -22.40
C ARG A 627 -18.96 14.14 -21.79
N ALA A 628 -18.97 14.33 -20.47
CA ALA A 628 -17.83 14.89 -19.75
C ALA A 628 -16.60 14.00 -19.88
N ARG A 629 -16.74 12.67 -19.68
CA ARG A 629 -15.65 11.70 -19.87
C ARG A 629 -15.09 11.71 -21.28
N LYS A 630 -15.97 11.78 -22.29
CA LYS A 630 -15.56 11.87 -23.71
C LYS A 630 -14.79 13.17 -23.98
N ALA A 631 -15.25 14.30 -23.44
CA ALA A 631 -14.57 15.59 -23.57
C ALA A 631 -13.21 15.59 -22.87
N THR A 632 -13.14 15.05 -21.66
CA THR A 632 -11.88 14.92 -20.90
C THR A 632 -10.89 14.00 -21.62
N LYS A 633 -11.38 12.87 -22.17
CA LYS A 633 -10.52 11.96 -22.95
C LYS A 633 -9.96 12.65 -24.20
N LYS A 634 -10.79 13.43 -24.93
CA LYS A 634 -10.33 14.22 -26.07
C LYS A 634 -9.26 15.23 -25.65
N LEU A 635 -9.52 15.98 -24.56
CA LEU A 635 -8.56 16.96 -24.04
C LEU A 635 -7.22 16.31 -23.65
N ALA A 636 -7.28 15.12 -23.04
CA ALA A 636 -6.09 14.35 -22.70
C ALA A 636 -5.28 13.96 -23.95
N PHE A 637 -5.93 13.50 -25.00
CA PHE A 637 -5.26 13.21 -26.29
C PHE A 637 -4.66 14.47 -26.92
N ASP A 638 -5.39 15.59 -26.94
CA ASP A 638 -4.90 16.85 -27.46
C ASP A 638 -3.66 17.32 -26.69
N LEU A 639 -3.64 17.15 -25.36
CA LEU A 639 -2.47 17.44 -24.52
C LEU A 639 -1.29 16.52 -24.82
N VAL A 640 -1.51 15.21 -24.95
CA VAL A 640 -0.45 14.25 -25.28
C VAL A 640 0.17 14.60 -26.62
N ASP A 641 -0.64 14.96 -27.64
CA ASP A 641 -0.14 15.40 -28.95
C ASP A 641 0.73 16.66 -28.85
N VAL A 642 0.32 17.64 -28.03
CA VAL A 642 1.11 18.84 -27.75
C VAL A 642 2.45 18.49 -27.09
N TYR A 643 2.45 17.59 -26.09
CA TYR A 643 3.69 17.13 -25.45
C TYR A 643 4.59 16.34 -26.41
N ALA A 644 4.00 15.47 -27.25
CA ALA A 644 4.75 14.72 -28.25
C ALA A 644 5.42 15.64 -29.28
N ARG A 645 4.69 16.64 -29.79
CA ARG A 645 5.26 17.64 -30.71
C ARG A 645 6.37 18.46 -30.04
N ARG A 646 6.19 18.84 -28.77
CA ARG A 646 7.23 19.57 -28.02
C ARG A 646 8.47 18.69 -27.85
N ALA A 647 8.30 17.43 -27.47
CA ALA A 647 9.41 16.49 -27.31
C ALA A 647 10.19 16.25 -28.61
N ALA A 648 9.50 16.32 -29.76
CA ALA A 648 10.11 16.17 -31.09
C ALA A 648 10.72 17.49 -31.63
N THR A 649 10.41 18.65 -31.00
CA THR A 649 10.91 19.94 -31.44
C THR A 649 12.28 20.19 -30.82
N GLN A 650 13.22 20.62 -31.65
CA GLN A 650 14.54 21.04 -31.22
C GLN A 650 14.47 22.47 -30.67
N GLY A 651 14.77 22.63 -29.37
CA GLY A 651 14.82 23.93 -28.70
C GLY A 651 16.18 24.62 -28.84
N PHE A 652 16.22 25.87 -28.44
CA PHE A 652 17.48 26.58 -28.31
C PHE A 652 18.21 26.13 -27.06
N ARG A 653 19.47 25.72 -27.20
CA ARG A 653 20.33 25.36 -26.10
C ARG A 653 21.07 26.58 -25.59
N PHE A 654 20.74 27.02 -24.39
CA PHE A 654 21.40 28.17 -23.76
C PHE A 654 22.82 27.84 -23.32
N SER A 655 23.69 28.85 -23.31
CA SER A 655 25.07 28.72 -22.87
C SER A 655 25.17 28.44 -21.36
N PRO A 656 26.24 27.79 -20.85
CA PRO A 656 26.52 27.72 -19.44
C PRO A 656 26.61 29.12 -18.78
N ASP A 657 26.45 29.16 -17.45
CA ASP A 657 26.45 30.40 -16.71
C ASP A 657 27.72 31.24 -16.93
N THR A 658 27.51 32.50 -17.35
CA THR A 658 28.56 33.49 -17.54
C THR A 658 29.02 34.08 -16.18
N PRO A 659 30.17 34.76 -16.10
CA PRO A 659 30.55 35.51 -14.90
C PRO A 659 29.49 36.53 -14.47
N TRP A 660 28.81 37.15 -15.39
CA TRP A 660 27.73 38.13 -15.11
C TRP A 660 26.48 37.45 -14.50
N GLN A 661 26.16 36.23 -14.92
CA GLN A 661 25.10 35.46 -14.29
C GLN A 661 25.40 35.21 -12.82
N ARG A 662 26.65 34.83 -12.50
CA ARG A 662 27.09 34.59 -11.13
C ARG A 662 27.08 35.88 -10.30
N GLU A 663 27.58 36.95 -10.84
CA GLU A 663 27.56 38.27 -10.17
C GLU A 663 26.13 38.73 -9.84
N MET A 664 25.19 38.52 -10.77
CA MET A 664 23.78 38.81 -10.53
C MET A 664 23.20 37.94 -9.43
N GLU A 665 23.53 36.66 -9.41
CA GLU A 665 23.04 35.71 -8.39
C GLU A 665 23.66 36.00 -7.01
N GLU A 666 24.94 36.37 -6.95
CA GLU A 666 25.63 36.76 -5.72
C GLU A 666 25.15 38.12 -5.17
N ALA A 667 24.62 38.97 -6.01
CA ALA A 667 24.00 40.24 -5.61
C ALA A 667 22.63 40.07 -4.93
N PHE A 668 22.04 38.84 -4.90
CA PHE A 668 20.80 38.58 -4.23
C PHE A 668 20.91 38.81 -2.73
N PRO A 669 20.12 39.70 -2.12
CA PRO A 669 20.33 40.14 -0.74
C PRO A 669 19.90 39.13 0.33
N TYR A 670 19.32 37.98 -0.06
CA TYR A 670 18.79 36.95 0.83
C TYR A 670 19.49 35.62 0.57
N GLN A 671 19.50 34.77 1.56
CA GLN A 671 19.99 33.40 1.41
C GLN A 671 18.87 32.54 0.80
N GLU A 672 19.17 31.87 -0.30
CA GLU A 672 18.22 30.97 -0.96
C GLU A 672 17.89 29.77 -0.08
N THR A 673 16.65 29.35 -0.14
CA THR A 673 16.23 28.08 0.46
C THR A 673 16.72 26.90 -0.39
N ARG A 674 16.85 25.73 0.22
CA ARG A 674 17.26 24.52 -0.50
C ARG A 674 16.36 24.22 -1.71
N ASP A 675 15.05 24.45 -1.59
CA ASP A 675 14.09 24.21 -2.66
C ASP A 675 14.24 25.24 -3.79
N GLN A 676 14.57 26.50 -3.47
CA GLN A 676 14.91 27.52 -4.46
C GLN A 676 16.18 27.16 -5.23
N LEU A 677 17.23 26.73 -4.54
CA LEU A 677 18.47 26.28 -5.19
C LEU A 677 18.23 25.08 -6.11
N ALA A 678 17.44 24.10 -5.67
CA ALA A 678 17.07 22.95 -6.49
C ALA A 678 16.27 23.38 -7.74
N ALA A 679 15.27 24.25 -7.57
CA ALA A 679 14.47 24.77 -8.67
C ALA A 679 15.30 25.58 -9.67
N ILE A 680 16.23 26.40 -9.20
CA ILE A 680 17.17 27.18 -10.04
C ILE A 680 18.06 26.23 -10.84
N ALA A 681 18.64 25.22 -10.19
CA ALA A 681 19.48 24.22 -10.86
C ALA A 681 18.72 23.45 -11.93
N ASP A 682 17.51 23.03 -11.63
CA ASP A 682 16.63 22.31 -12.57
C ASP A 682 16.26 23.17 -13.78
N VAL A 683 15.89 24.45 -13.56
CA VAL A 683 15.57 25.40 -14.64
C VAL A 683 16.77 25.64 -15.54
N LYS A 684 17.96 25.84 -14.96
CA LYS A 684 19.21 26.02 -15.73
C LYS A 684 19.53 24.78 -16.56
N ALA A 685 19.41 23.59 -15.99
CA ALA A 685 19.62 22.33 -16.69
C ALA A 685 18.65 22.13 -17.88
N ASP A 686 17.38 22.47 -17.68
CA ASP A 686 16.39 22.44 -18.76
C ASP A 686 16.71 23.45 -19.88
N MET A 687 17.11 24.67 -19.53
CA MET A 687 17.50 25.71 -20.51
C MET A 687 18.77 25.30 -21.29
N GLU A 688 19.70 24.63 -20.68
CA GLU A 688 20.93 24.12 -21.32
C GLU A 688 20.72 22.85 -22.13
N SER A 689 19.50 22.26 -22.08
CA SER A 689 19.14 21.11 -22.91
C SER A 689 18.74 21.54 -24.33
N ALA A 690 18.79 20.60 -25.28
CA ALA A 690 18.33 20.84 -26.65
C ALA A 690 16.81 20.75 -26.81
N ARG A 691 16.06 20.61 -25.73
CA ARG A 691 14.59 20.51 -25.72
C ARG A 691 13.97 21.80 -25.21
N PRO A 692 12.81 22.25 -25.75
CA PRO A 692 12.11 23.39 -25.20
C PRO A 692 11.71 23.13 -23.74
N MET A 693 12.09 24.03 -22.85
CA MET A 693 11.74 23.95 -21.42
C MET A 693 10.23 24.11 -21.21
N ASP A 694 9.66 23.27 -20.35
CA ASP A 694 8.32 23.40 -19.80
C ASP A 694 8.33 22.95 -18.35
N ARG A 695 8.52 23.90 -17.44
CA ARG A 695 8.65 23.61 -16.01
C ARG A 695 7.67 24.46 -15.19
N LEU A 696 6.87 23.79 -14.39
CA LEU A 696 5.96 24.43 -13.45
C LEU A 696 6.66 24.63 -12.10
N ILE A 697 6.78 25.86 -11.65
CA ILE A 697 7.29 26.22 -10.32
C ILE A 697 6.10 26.51 -9.41
N CYS A 698 5.89 25.65 -8.42
CA CYS A 698 4.85 25.79 -7.42
C CYS A 698 5.41 26.25 -6.08
N GLY A 699 4.69 27.12 -5.40
CA GLY A 699 5.06 27.62 -4.06
C GLY A 699 4.03 28.63 -3.57
N ASP A 700 3.98 28.87 -2.26
CA ASP A 700 3.09 29.85 -1.67
C ASP A 700 3.48 31.31 -1.99
N VAL A 701 2.59 32.26 -1.71
CA VAL A 701 2.87 33.69 -1.90
C VAL A 701 4.02 34.11 -0.97
N GLY A 702 5.00 34.83 -1.51
CA GLY A 702 6.17 35.30 -0.75
C GLY A 702 7.35 34.32 -0.70
N PHE A 703 7.27 33.12 -1.28
CA PHE A 703 8.35 32.11 -1.28
C PHE A 703 9.38 32.28 -2.41
N GLY A 704 9.50 33.48 -2.99
CA GLY A 704 10.58 33.82 -3.92
C GLY A 704 10.51 33.13 -5.29
N LYS A 705 9.33 32.72 -5.78
CA LYS A 705 9.15 32.16 -7.14
C LYS A 705 9.66 33.09 -8.22
N THR A 706 9.50 34.40 -8.01
CA THR A 706 9.94 35.43 -8.92
C THR A 706 11.45 35.44 -9.12
N GLU A 707 12.23 35.14 -8.08
CA GLU A 707 13.69 35.06 -8.15
C GLU A 707 14.14 33.92 -9.09
N VAL A 708 13.51 32.75 -9.03
CA VAL A 708 13.81 31.66 -9.97
C VAL A 708 13.55 32.11 -11.42
N ALA A 709 12.42 32.81 -11.65
CA ALA A 709 12.07 33.31 -12.97
C ALA A 709 13.04 34.39 -13.44
N LEU A 710 13.50 35.29 -12.54
CA LEU A 710 14.44 36.35 -12.87
C LEU A 710 15.80 35.80 -13.33
N ARG A 711 16.34 34.79 -12.65
CA ARG A 711 17.58 34.12 -13.03
C ARG A 711 17.48 33.41 -14.38
N ALA A 712 16.35 32.79 -14.67
CA ALA A 712 16.06 32.22 -15.99
C ALA A 712 15.99 33.27 -17.09
N ALA A 713 15.29 34.38 -16.84
CA ALA A 713 15.17 35.47 -17.77
C ALA A 713 16.54 36.13 -18.04
N PHE A 714 17.34 36.35 -16.99
CA PHE A 714 18.70 36.91 -17.15
C PHE A 714 19.57 35.98 -18.00
N LYS A 715 19.55 34.66 -17.75
CA LYS A 715 20.25 33.68 -18.58
C LYS A 715 19.82 33.75 -20.06
N ALA A 716 18.51 33.87 -20.31
CA ALA A 716 18.00 34.00 -21.67
C ALA A 716 18.49 35.28 -22.38
N THR A 717 18.55 36.42 -21.66
CA THR A 717 19.03 37.69 -22.22
C THR A 717 20.50 37.67 -22.53
N GLN A 718 21.33 36.90 -21.78
CA GLN A 718 22.75 36.73 -22.06
C GLN A 718 23.01 36.11 -23.44
N ASP A 719 22.15 35.25 -23.90
CA ASP A 719 22.20 34.62 -25.23
C ASP A 719 21.35 35.40 -26.29
N GLY A 720 20.92 36.60 -25.96
CA GLY A 720 20.14 37.45 -26.87
C GLY A 720 18.73 36.94 -27.16
N LYS A 721 18.15 36.17 -26.24
CA LYS A 721 16.79 35.61 -26.34
C LYS A 721 15.83 36.40 -25.45
N GLN A 722 14.53 36.26 -25.76
CA GLN A 722 13.44 36.86 -24.98
C GLN A 722 12.67 35.78 -24.22
#